data_19d4b4d759eb0f0cb21e3e8800417c67
#
_entry.id   19d4b4d759eb0f0cb21e3e8800417c67
#
_cell.length_a   1.000
_cell.length_b   1.000
_cell.length_c   1.000
_cell.angle_alpha   90.00
_cell.angle_beta   90.00
_cell.angle_gamma   90.00
#
_symmetry.space_group_name_H-M   'P 1'
#
loop_
_entity.id
_entity.type
_entity.pdbx_description
1 polymer ?
#
loop_
_entity_poly.entity_id
_entity_poly.type
_entity_poly.pdbx_seq_one_letter_code
_entity_poly.pdbx_strand_id
1 'polypeptide(L)'
;MHRNLRHHSLQVALFFTFSVSALWSREIQNRGASKDPGEQVLNVSPQLPEPTLSNVPVGEVSLLPGLFRERRELTKAYLLRLKTENILQNYLLEAGARVDTPYEQMHQGWEAPYCQLRGHFSGHWLSAMAHFAALDHDASAAERADEVVQGLKRCQDLNGGQWVGSIPEKYFAILADGREWVWSPQYTLHKTMMGLFDAYRYTGNKEALTVVEHSADWFSAWTEKLAREGHGDVVYNGESAGMLELWSDLYGATKDPRYLKLAARYSMPDLFRELLAGHDPLTNDHANASIPWIQGAARLYEVTGDARYREIVTSFWKQAVENRGMFATTGNNAGEFWIPPQQFDRFLGSRTQEHCTVYNMTRVAQYLFRWTGEARYADYIERALYNGILAQQNPNTGLVCYFLPLQPGAKKVWGSETHDFWCCHGTLVQAQAMFEDLIYYQARDGVTVSQFIPSQATLGSSGHQIRITQKTDASGDRSNFARTDDTTRFVIDLTVSGDEAGPWTLRVRQPGWAVGPAVITVDGEAVQATVSKNGFLEINRKWTNSHVKVAFSKRVTQEPLPGDSQRFALMDGPVVLAALTDKEPELLAKDAITPQYEHQYAEGRDWQSGHFLVRTRQGTLTVQPLYEISDANYCVYFAATR
;
A
#
# COMPACT_ATOMS: atom_id res chain seq x y z
N MET A 1 7.98 3.80 -48.94
CA MET A 1 6.75 4.47 -48.44
C MET A 1 6.00 3.48 -47.56
N HIS A 2 6.36 3.35 -46.29
CA HIS A 2 5.60 2.67 -45.20
C HIS A 2 6.43 2.72 -43.92
N ARG A 3 6.50 3.88 -43.33
CA ARG A 3 7.00 4.09 -41.94
C ARG A 3 6.48 5.44 -41.48
N ASN A 4 5.27 5.51 -40.94
CA ASN A 4 4.80 6.69 -40.15
C ASN A 4 3.33 6.52 -39.71
N LEU A 5 2.99 5.42 -39.01
CA LEU A 5 1.64 5.25 -38.44
C LEU A 5 1.60 4.67 -37.00
N ARG A 6 2.75 4.65 -36.29
CA ARG A 6 2.77 4.15 -34.90
C ARG A 6 3.00 5.21 -33.82
N HIS A 7 3.20 6.48 -34.17
CA HIS A 7 3.45 7.54 -33.17
C HIS A 7 2.22 8.38 -32.78
N HIS A 8 1.08 8.24 -33.48
CA HIS A 8 -0.10 9.06 -33.15
C HIS A 8 -1.02 8.48 -32.08
N SER A 9 -0.97 7.20 -31.79
CA SER A 9 -1.85 6.56 -30.78
C SER A 9 -1.36 6.75 -29.33
N LEU A 10 -0.07 7.00 -29.09
CA LEU A 10 0.45 7.30 -27.73
C LEU A 10 0.22 8.76 -27.30
N GLN A 11 0.22 9.71 -28.25
CA GLN A 11 -0.02 11.11 -27.92
C GLN A 11 -1.48 11.42 -27.56
N VAL A 12 -2.44 10.68 -28.08
CA VAL A 12 -3.86 10.88 -27.78
C VAL A 12 -4.22 10.40 -26.37
N ALA A 13 -3.57 9.36 -25.83
CA ALA A 13 -3.77 8.91 -24.47
C ALA A 13 -3.21 9.88 -23.42
N LEU A 14 -2.11 10.55 -23.73
CA LEU A 14 -1.52 11.59 -22.85
C LEU A 14 -2.37 12.87 -22.81
N PHE A 15 -3.00 13.28 -23.91
CA PHE A 15 -3.83 14.49 -23.94
C PHE A 15 -5.14 14.37 -23.15
N PHE A 16 -5.71 13.17 -23.00
CA PHE A 16 -6.92 12.98 -22.20
C PHE A 16 -6.66 12.99 -20.69
N THR A 17 -5.49 12.58 -20.22
CA THR A 17 -5.09 12.71 -18.81
C THR A 17 -4.82 14.16 -18.42
N PHE A 18 -4.26 14.97 -19.32
CA PHE A 18 -4.01 16.40 -19.11
C PHE A 18 -5.28 17.25 -18.95
N SER A 19 -6.36 16.90 -19.66
CA SER A 19 -7.59 17.73 -19.62
C SER A 19 -8.43 17.49 -18.37
N VAL A 20 -8.36 16.31 -17.74
CA VAL A 20 -9.14 16.00 -16.55
C VAL A 20 -8.50 16.56 -15.29
N SER A 21 -7.18 16.49 -15.15
CA SER A 21 -6.45 17.11 -14.02
C SER A 21 -6.49 18.65 -14.05
N ALA A 22 -6.50 19.26 -15.24
CA ALA A 22 -6.64 20.72 -15.39
C ALA A 22 -8.05 21.24 -15.07
N LEU A 23 -9.09 20.43 -15.27
CA LEU A 23 -10.46 20.75 -14.84
C LEU A 23 -10.59 20.67 -13.32
N TRP A 24 -9.91 19.74 -12.70
CA TRP A 24 -9.97 19.49 -11.26
C TRP A 24 -9.32 20.60 -10.43
N SER A 25 -8.15 21.09 -10.86
CA SER A 25 -7.53 22.27 -10.23
C SER A 25 -8.38 23.53 -10.33
N ARG A 26 -9.26 23.66 -11.34
CA ARG A 26 -10.23 24.75 -11.46
C ARG A 26 -11.46 24.58 -10.56
N GLU A 27 -11.91 23.36 -10.26
CA GLU A 27 -13.06 23.14 -9.38
C GLU A 27 -12.70 23.37 -7.91
N ILE A 28 -11.51 23.04 -7.47
CA ILE A 28 -11.03 23.38 -6.11
C ILE A 28 -10.89 24.90 -5.97
N GLN A 29 -10.43 25.60 -7.01
CA GLN A 29 -10.35 27.06 -7.01
C GLN A 29 -11.71 27.78 -6.92
N ASN A 30 -12.82 27.11 -7.26
CA ASN A 30 -14.17 27.69 -7.23
C ASN A 30 -14.99 27.30 -6.00
N ARG A 31 -14.52 26.45 -5.09
CA ARG A 31 -15.14 26.27 -3.78
C ARG A 31 -14.72 27.46 -2.92
N GLY A 32 -15.65 28.38 -2.74
CA GLY A 32 -15.45 29.70 -2.14
C GLY A 32 -14.50 29.69 -0.93
N ALA A 33 -13.53 30.57 -1.01
CA ALA A 33 -12.52 30.80 0.03
C ALA A 33 -13.20 30.92 1.41
N SER A 34 -13.06 29.93 2.25
CA SER A 34 -13.25 30.10 3.68
C SER A 34 -12.13 31.03 4.13
N LYS A 35 -12.49 32.14 4.78
CA LYS A 35 -11.55 33.04 5.42
C LYS A 35 -10.54 32.24 6.20
N ASP A 36 -9.26 32.65 6.07
CA ASP A 36 -8.07 32.23 6.77
C ASP A 36 -8.36 31.20 7.89
N PRO A 37 -7.91 29.93 7.78
CA PRO A 37 -7.94 29.02 8.91
C PRO A 37 -6.99 29.61 9.94
N GLY A 38 -7.55 30.47 10.82
CA GLY A 38 -6.81 31.07 11.90
C GLY A 38 -5.90 30.03 12.51
N GLU A 39 -4.68 30.40 12.86
CA GLU A 39 -3.61 29.55 13.37
C GLU A 39 -4.16 28.44 14.29
N GLN A 40 -4.53 27.29 13.73
CA GLN A 40 -5.00 26.15 14.52
C GLN A 40 -3.81 25.67 15.35
N VAL A 41 -3.82 26.04 16.61
CA VAL A 41 -2.85 25.50 17.56
C VAL A 41 -3.21 24.04 17.82
N LEU A 42 -2.37 23.12 17.34
CA LEU A 42 -2.51 21.70 17.66
C LEU A 42 -2.08 21.49 19.11
N ASN A 43 -3.02 21.13 19.96
CA ASN A 43 -2.75 20.82 21.35
C ASN A 43 -2.27 19.37 21.46
N VAL A 44 -1.16 19.17 22.17
CA VAL A 44 -0.64 17.84 22.49
C VAL A 44 -1.20 17.43 23.85
N SER A 45 -1.87 16.28 23.89
CA SER A 45 -2.33 15.70 25.16
C SER A 45 -1.14 15.38 26.07
N PRO A 46 -1.24 15.62 27.37
CA PRO A 46 -0.23 15.20 28.33
C PRO A 46 0.02 13.69 28.33
N GLN A 47 -0.98 12.91 27.94
CA GLN A 47 -0.89 11.47 27.79
C GLN A 47 -1.28 11.08 26.36
N LEU A 48 -0.32 10.56 25.61
CA LEU A 48 -0.57 10.06 24.27
C LEU A 48 -1.33 8.72 24.31
N PRO A 49 -2.12 8.40 23.28
CA PRO A 49 -2.84 7.14 23.21
C PRO A 49 -1.87 5.97 23.09
N GLU A 50 -2.04 4.97 23.94
CA GLU A 50 -1.38 3.68 23.75
C GLU A 50 -2.17 2.86 22.74
N PRO A 51 -1.55 2.40 21.64
CA PRO A 51 -2.24 1.53 20.70
C PRO A 51 -2.51 0.16 21.33
N THR A 52 -3.60 -0.48 20.91
CA THR A 52 -3.92 -1.85 21.31
C THR A 52 -2.83 -2.84 20.85
N LEU A 53 -2.29 -2.59 19.67
CA LEU A 53 -1.23 -3.37 19.03
C LEU A 53 -0.12 -2.44 18.55
N SER A 54 1.13 -2.77 18.86
CA SER A 54 2.31 -2.06 18.38
C SER A 54 2.99 -2.83 17.25
N ASN A 55 3.59 -2.11 16.31
CA ASN A 55 4.43 -2.72 15.29
C ASN A 55 5.62 -3.45 15.93
N VAL A 56 6.05 -4.53 15.30
CA VAL A 56 7.34 -5.15 15.58
C VAL A 56 8.45 -4.25 14.99
N PRO A 57 9.58 -4.09 15.68
CA PRO A 57 10.70 -3.35 15.10
C PRO A 57 11.14 -3.93 13.75
N VAL A 58 11.49 -3.06 12.82
CA VAL A 58 11.97 -3.45 11.50
C VAL A 58 13.27 -4.25 11.63
N GLY A 59 13.39 -5.33 10.88
CA GLY A 59 14.52 -6.28 10.95
C GLY A 59 14.33 -7.45 11.92
N GLU A 60 13.32 -7.40 12.79
CA GLU A 60 13.00 -8.51 13.70
C GLU A 60 12.09 -9.59 13.06
N VAL A 61 11.55 -9.31 11.87
CA VAL A 61 10.76 -10.25 11.07
C VAL A 61 11.46 -10.49 9.75
N SER A 62 11.56 -11.74 9.32
CA SER A 62 12.09 -12.10 8.00
C SER A 62 11.19 -13.11 7.30
N LEU A 63 11.02 -12.94 5.98
CA LEU A 63 10.23 -13.86 5.16
C LEU A 63 11.00 -15.16 4.92
N LEU A 64 10.30 -16.27 5.06
CA LEU A 64 10.75 -17.58 4.59
C LEU A 64 10.44 -17.74 3.08
N PRO A 65 11.05 -18.73 2.39
CA PRO A 65 10.73 -19.03 1.00
C PRO A 65 9.21 -19.15 0.77
N GLY A 66 8.73 -18.54 -0.32
CA GLY A 66 7.34 -18.51 -0.70
C GLY A 66 6.97 -17.30 -1.53
N LEU A 67 5.69 -17.20 -1.92
CA LEU A 67 5.15 -16.20 -2.86
C LEU A 67 5.57 -14.76 -2.51
N PHE A 68 5.37 -14.34 -1.27
CA PHE A 68 5.67 -12.97 -0.85
C PHE A 68 7.15 -12.65 -0.92
N ARG A 69 8.03 -13.59 -0.50
CA ARG A 69 9.46 -13.42 -0.63
C ARG A 69 9.90 -13.37 -2.10
N GLU A 70 9.40 -14.28 -2.95
CA GLU A 70 9.71 -14.29 -4.38
C GLU A 70 9.34 -12.96 -5.04
N ARG A 71 8.15 -12.44 -4.76
CA ARG A 71 7.66 -11.17 -5.32
C ARG A 71 8.43 -9.95 -4.81
N ARG A 72 8.78 -9.96 -3.53
CA ARG A 72 9.62 -8.94 -2.90
C ARG A 72 11.02 -8.91 -3.52
N GLU A 73 11.63 -10.08 -3.74
CA GLU A 73 12.97 -10.18 -4.34
C GLU A 73 13.01 -9.67 -5.79
N LEU A 74 11.95 -9.85 -6.58
CA LEU A 74 11.84 -9.24 -7.91
C LEU A 74 11.94 -7.71 -7.81
N THR A 75 11.25 -7.10 -6.87
CA THR A 75 11.28 -5.64 -6.65
C THR A 75 12.66 -5.18 -6.16
N LYS A 76 13.23 -5.85 -5.16
CA LYS A 76 14.57 -5.51 -4.64
C LYS A 76 15.63 -5.59 -5.73
N ALA A 77 15.59 -6.65 -6.53
CA ALA A 77 16.51 -6.82 -7.67
C ALA A 77 16.33 -5.73 -8.73
N TYR A 78 15.08 -5.30 -9.01
CA TYR A 78 14.80 -4.17 -9.89
C TYR A 78 15.43 -2.88 -9.36
N LEU A 79 15.20 -2.53 -8.09
CA LEU A 79 15.75 -1.31 -7.50
C LEU A 79 17.29 -1.28 -7.50
N LEU A 80 17.93 -2.42 -7.24
CA LEU A 80 19.39 -2.55 -7.27
C LEU A 80 20.00 -2.41 -8.68
N ARG A 81 19.23 -2.68 -9.75
CA ARG A 81 19.69 -2.46 -11.13
C ARG A 81 19.69 -0.99 -11.56
N LEU A 82 18.87 -0.15 -10.93
CA LEU A 82 18.81 1.27 -11.27
C LEU A 82 20.10 1.98 -10.80
N LYS A 83 20.73 2.75 -11.67
CA LYS A 83 21.98 3.45 -11.36
C LYS A 83 21.72 4.61 -10.42
N THR A 84 22.58 4.80 -9.40
CA THR A 84 22.52 5.92 -8.45
C THR A 84 22.50 7.28 -9.18
N GLU A 85 23.32 7.43 -10.21
CA GLU A 85 23.36 8.67 -10.99
C GLU A 85 22.02 9.00 -11.67
N ASN A 86 21.30 7.96 -12.16
CA ASN A 86 19.98 8.15 -12.77
C ASN A 86 18.89 8.45 -11.72
N ILE A 87 19.01 7.89 -10.52
CA ILE A 87 18.15 8.26 -9.39
C ILE A 87 18.34 9.74 -9.02
N LEU A 88 19.56 10.25 -9.13
CA LEU A 88 19.91 11.64 -8.81
C LEU A 88 19.84 12.59 -10.01
N GLN A 89 19.61 12.11 -11.24
CA GLN A 89 19.75 12.90 -12.48
C GLN A 89 19.05 14.25 -12.42
N ASN A 90 17.81 14.28 -11.95
CA ASN A 90 16.99 15.51 -11.94
C ASN A 90 17.39 16.50 -10.85
N TYR A 91 17.90 16.01 -9.73
CA TYR A 91 18.45 16.84 -8.65
C TYR A 91 19.78 17.47 -9.06
N LEU A 92 20.66 16.71 -9.73
CA LEU A 92 21.92 17.21 -10.26
C LEU A 92 21.67 18.29 -11.32
N LEU A 93 20.72 18.07 -12.24
CA LEU A 93 20.34 19.04 -13.26
C LEU A 93 19.80 20.33 -12.63
N GLU A 94 18.90 20.23 -11.64
CA GLU A 94 18.32 21.39 -10.97
C GLU A 94 19.36 22.16 -10.14
N ALA A 95 20.32 21.47 -9.54
CA ALA A 95 21.42 22.09 -8.81
C ALA A 95 22.54 22.65 -9.73
N GLY A 96 22.38 22.57 -11.04
CA GLY A 96 23.41 22.99 -12.01
C GLY A 96 24.69 22.14 -11.96
N ALA A 97 24.62 20.96 -11.38
CA ALA A 97 25.73 20.02 -11.34
C ALA A 97 25.83 19.22 -12.65
N ARG A 98 27.04 18.71 -12.92
CA ARG A 98 27.27 17.89 -14.10
C ARG A 98 26.61 16.52 -13.93
N VAL A 99 25.93 16.08 -14.99
CA VAL A 99 25.39 14.71 -15.15
C VAL A 99 26.18 14.05 -16.27
N ASP A 100 26.88 12.96 -15.97
CA ASP A 100 27.71 12.25 -16.96
C ASP A 100 26.91 11.26 -17.81
N THR A 101 25.73 10.83 -17.34
CA THR A 101 24.83 9.94 -18.07
C THR A 101 24.28 10.62 -19.33
N PRO A 102 24.49 10.04 -20.54
CA PRO A 102 23.88 10.53 -21.76
C PRO A 102 22.34 10.56 -21.67
N TYR A 103 21.72 11.52 -22.32
CA TYR A 103 20.26 11.73 -22.26
C TYR A 103 19.46 10.44 -22.60
N GLU A 104 19.90 9.67 -23.60
CA GLU A 104 19.24 8.41 -24.02
C GLU A 104 19.33 7.28 -22.97
N GLN A 105 20.22 7.42 -21.98
CA GLN A 105 20.39 6.48 -20.87
C GLN A 105 19.79 7.00 -19.56
N MET A 106 19.29 8.23 -19.54
CA MET A 106 18.58 8.78 -18.41
C MET A 106 17.23 8.09 -18.23
N HIS A 107 16.70 8.11 -17.01
CA HIS A 107 15.32 7.74 -16.76
C HIS A 107 14.37 8.66 -17.55
N GLN A 108 13.36 8.06 -18.16
CA GLN A 108 12.38 8.72 -19.01
C GLN A 108 10.98 8.71 -18.37
N GLY A 109 9.92 8.98 -19.14
CA GLY A 109 8.55 9.02 -18.62
C GLY A 109 8.36 10.15 -17.60
N TRP A 110 7.84 9.83 -16.43
CA TRP A 110 7.64 10.83 -15.36
C TRP A 110 8.96 11.27 -14.70
N GLU A 111 10.04 10.52 -14.89
CA GLU A 111 11.39 10.92 -14.47
C GLU A 111 12.19 11.62 -15.57
N ALA A 112 11.62 11.83 -16.76
CA ALA A 112 12.32 12.58 -17.81
C ALA A 112 12.63 14.03 -17.37
N PRO A 113 13.79 14.60 -17.77
CA PRO A 113 14.20 15.95 -17.36
C PRO A 113 13.21 17.08 -17.67
N TYR A 114 12.29 16.88 -18.61
CA TYR A 114 11.23 17.83 -18.96
C TYR A 114 9.92 17.61 -18.20
N CYS A 115 9.75 16.48 -17.49
CA CYS A 115 8.52 16.20 -16.74
C CYS A 115 8.45 17.05 -15.46
N GLN A 116 7.28 17.58 -15.16
CA GLN A 116 7.08 18.38 -13.94
C GLN A 116 7.02 17.56 -12.65
N LEU A 117 6.84 16.23 -12.74
CA LEU A 117 6.88 15.30 -11.60
C LEU A 117 8.25 14.64 -11.38
N ARG A 118 9.26 14.96 -12.23
CA ARG A 118 10.58 14.33 -12.19
C ARG A 118 11.18 14.36 -10.78
N GLY A 119 11.75 13.22 -10.34
CA GLY A 119 12.35 13.05 -9.01
C GLY A 119 11.40 12.42 -7.97
N HIS A 120 10.10 12.30 -8.26
CA HIS A 120 9.18 11.68 -7.31
C HIS A 120 9.52 10.21 -7.06
N PHE A 121 9.90 9.46 -8.11
CA PHE A 121 10.26 8.05 -7.97
C PHE A 121 11.53 7.87 -7.14
N SER A 122 12.47 8.81 -7.20
CA SER A 122 13.71 8.76 -6.41
C SER A 122 13.41 8.73 -4.90
N GLY A 123 12.40 9.48 -4.44
CA GLY A 123 11.95 9.42 -3.05
C GLY A 123 11.35 8.07 -2.67
N HIS A 124 10.52 7.49 -3.51
CA HIS A 124 9.98 6.14 -3.32
C HIS A 124 11.09 5.06 -3.34
N TRP A 125 12.03 5.19 -4.26
CA TRP A 125 13.20 4.34 -4.35
C TRP A 125 14.00 4.36 -3.05
N LEU A 126 14.33 5.55 -2.55
CA LEU A 126 15.10 5.72 -1.32
C LEU A 126 14.37 5.14 -0.10
N SER A 127 13.06 5.39 0.03
CA SER A 127 12.22 4.81 1.08
C SER A 127 12.27 3.27 1.05
N ALA A 128 12.04 2.66 -0.11
CA ALA A 128 12.06 1.21 -0.26
C ALA A 128 13.45 0.61 0.01
N MET A 129 14.51 1.24 -0.51
CA MET A 129 15.90 0.76 -0.30
C MET A 129 16.32 0.84 1.16
N ALA A 130 16.00 1.93 1.85
CA ALA A 130 16.27 2.07 3.28
C ALA A 130 15.52 1.01 4.11
N HIS A 131 14.27 0.71 3.72
CA HIS A 131 13.47 -0.31 4.38
C HIS A 131 14.05 -1.72 4.13
N PHE A 132 14.40 -2.07 2.88
CA PHE A 132 15.08 -3.33 2.57
C PHE A 132 16.43 -3.47 3.29
N ALA A 133 17.18 -2.38 3.42
CA ALA A 133 18.45 -2.40 4.16
C ALA A 133 18.22 -2.80 5.63
N ALA A 134 17.18 -2.26 6.26
CA ALA A 134 16.84 -2.59 7.64
C ALA A 134 16.24 -3.99 7.81
N LEU A 135 15.34 -4.41 6.90
CA LEU A 135 14.67 -5.71 6.95
C LEU A 135 15.64 -6.89 6.79
N ASP A 136 16.56 -6.78 5.84
CA ASP A 136 17.47 -7.86 5.47
C ASP A 136 18.86 -7.71 6.12
N HIS A 137 19.10 -6.62 6.87
CA HIS A 137 20.45 -6.21 7.30
C HIS A 137 21.42 -6.15 6.11
N ASP A 138 20.92 -5.64 4.95
CA ASP A 138 21.62 -5.65 3.68
C ASP A 138 22.54 -4.44 3.55
N ALA A 139 23.84 -4.68 3.71
CA ALA A 139 24.86 -3.65 3.59
C ALA A 139 24.88 -2.97 2.21
N SER A 140 24.61 -3.73 1.13
CA SER A 140 24.59 -3.16 -0.23
C SER A 140 23.40 -2.21 -0.43
N ALA A 141 22.23 -2.57 0.08
CA ALA A 141 21.07 -1.69 0.05
C ALA A 141 21.28 -0.43 0.91
N ALA A 142 21.93 -0.58 2.08
CA ALA A 142 22.28 0.54 2.94
C ALA A 142 23.28 1.50 2.27
N GLU A 143 24.35 0.97 1.70
CA GLU A 143 25.38 1.74 0.98
C GLU A 143 24.76 2.54 -0.18
N ARG A 144 23.91 1.90 -0.98
CA ARG A 144 23.21 2.55 -2.09
C ARG A 144 22.24 3.66 -1.62
N ALA A 145 21.53 3.45 -0.51
CA ALA A 145 20.68 4.48 0.10
C ALA A 145 21.52 5.66 0.58
N ASP A 146 22.65 5.41 1.24
CA ASP A 146 23.58 6.44 1.72
C ASP A 146 24.18 7.25 0.57
N GLU A 147 24.58 6.62 -0.55
CA GLU A 147 25.05 7.32 -1.76
C GLU A 147 24.00 8.32 -2.27
N VAL A 148 22.73 7.92 -2.31
CA VAL A 148 21.65 8.81 -2.74
C VAL A 148 21.43 9.94 -1.74
N VAL A 149 21.46 9.68 -0.44
CA VAL A 149 21.36 10.73 0.60
C VAL A 149 22.50 11.76 0.44
N GLN A 150 23.74 11.32 0.28
CA GLN A 150 24.89 12.20 0.07
C GLN A 150 24.74 13.04 -1.22
N GLY A 151 24.22 12.41 -2.29
CA GLY A 151 23.92 13.12 -3.54
C GLY A 151 22.86 14.20 -3.36
N LEU A 152 21.78 13.91 -2.65
CA LEU A 152 20.72 14.86 -2.32
C LEU A 152 21.23 16.00 -1.42
N LYS A 153 22.05 15.68 -0.41
CA LYS A 153 22.69 16.69 0.45
C LYS A 153 23.55 17.64 -0.36
N ARG A 154 24.41 17.10 -1.24
CA ARG A 154 25.23 17.92 -2.14
C ARG A 154 24.38 18.82 -3.04
N CYS A 155 23.28 18.33 -3.60
CA CYS A 155 22.38 19.14 -4.42
C CYS A 155 21.71 20.24 -3.58
N GLN A 156 21.30 19.96 -2.35
CA GLN A 156 20.74 20.96 -1.43
C GLN A 156 21.75 22.06 -1.13
N ASP A 157 23.03 21.72 -0.89
CA ASP A 157 24.09 22.70 -0.64
C ASP A 157 24.33 23.62 -1.84
N LEU A 158 24.36 23.04 -3.05
CA LEU A 158 24.48 23.80 -4.29
C LEU A 158 23.29 24.75 -4.52
N ASN A 159 22.11 24.38 -4.05
CA ASN A 159 20.88 25.18 -4.11
C ASN A 159 20.72 26.17 -2.94
N GLY A 160 21.78 26.49 -2.21
CA GLY A 160 21.75 27.46 -1.11
C GLY A 160 21.37 26.89 0.26
N GLY A 161 21.37 25.55 0.42
CA GLY A 161 21.31 24.87 1.70
C GLY A 161 19.91 24.49 2.22
N GLN A 162 18.83 24.93 1.55
CA GLN A 162 17.46 24.58 1.97
C GLN A 162 16.69 23.80 0.91
N TRP A 163 16.85 24.15 -0.36
CA TRP A 163 16.11 23.53 -1.46
C TRP A 163 16.73 22.22 -1.93
N VAL A 164 16.02 21.09 -1.72
CA VAL A 164 16.42 19.75 -2.20
C VAL A 164 15.57 19.28 -3.38
N GLY A 165 15.00 20.22 -4.16
CA GLY A 165 14.08 19.86 -5.23
C GLY A 165 14.77 19.32 -6.47
N SER A 166 14.13 18.33 -7.09
CA SER A 166 14.40 17.85 -8.46
C SER A 166 13.72 18.69 -9.54
N ILE A 167 12.91 19.66 -9.12
CA ILE A 167 12.12 20.59 -9.93
C ILE A 167 12.46 22.02 -9.53
N PRO A 168 12.24 23.02 -10.42
CA PRO A 168 12.52 24.40 -10.11
C PRO A 168 11.69 24.95 -8.94
N GLU A 169 12.35 25.68 -8.03
CA GLU A 169 11.68 26.38 -6.93
C GLU A 169 10.57 27.33 -7.42
N LYS A 170 10.74 27.92 -8.61
CA LYS A 170 9.72 28.77 -9.23
C LYS A 170 8.36 28.12 -9.44
N TYR A 171 8.27 26.76 -9.44
CA TYR A 171 6.98 26.07 -9.54
C TYR A 171 6.08 26.36 -8.35
N PHE A 172 6.65 26.62 -7.18
CA PHE A 172 5.90 27.03 -5.99
C PHE A 172 5.41 28.48 -6.08
N ALA A 173 6.13 29.35 -6.77
CA ALA A 173 5.64 30.70 -7.08
C ALA A 173 4.48 30.65 -8.10
N ILE A 174 4.57 29.78 -9.12
CA ILE A 174 3.48 29.56 -10.08
C ILE A 174 2.25 28.98 -9.36
N LEU A 175 2.43 28.00 -8.48
CA LEU A 175 1.36 27.42 -7.68
C LEU A 175 0.66 28.49 -6.83
N ALA A 176 1.43 29.41 -6.21
CA ALA A 176 0.90 30.47 -5.37
C ALA A 176 0.15 31.54 -6.19
N ASP A 177 0.64 31.88 -7.38
CA ASP A 177 0.02 32.87 -8.27
C ASP A 177 -1.28 32.33 -8.92
N GLY A 178 -1.37 31.05 -9.20
CA GLY A 178 -2.54 30.37 -9.76
C GLY A 178 -2.91 30.77 -11.20
N ARG A 179 -2.10 31.60 -11.87
CA ARG A 179 -2.34 32.06 -13.26
C ARG A 179 -1.90 31.04 -14.30
N GLU A 180 -0.89 30.25 -13.97
CA GLU A 180 -0.38 29.15 -14.80
C GLU A 180 -0.55 27.83 -14.07
N TRP A 181 -0.68 26.76 -14.83
CA TRP A 181 -0.77 25.41 -14.25
C TRP A 181 0.63 24.80 -14.09
N VAL A 182 0.85 24.16 -12.96
CA VAL A 182 2.03 23.33 -12.69
C VAL A 182 1.61 22.00 -12.07
N TRP A 183 2.18 20.90 -12.56
CA TRP A 183 1.77 19.58 -12.13
C TRP A 183 2.41 19.19 -10.78
N SER A 184 1.61 19.20 -9.74
CA SER A 184 1.84 18.61 -8.41
C SER A 184 3.25 18.78 -7.81
N PRO A 185 3.79 20.03 -7.68
CA PRO A 185 5.12 20.25 -7.16
C PRO A 185 5.26 19.83 -5.68
N GLN A 186 4.20 19.98 -4.88
CA GLN A 186 4.21 19.55 -3.49
C GLN A 186 4.30 18.02 -3.35
N TYR A 187 3.61 17.27 -4.22
CA TYR A 187 3.74 15.81 -4.30
C TYR A 187 5.19 15.40 -4.57
N THR A 188 5.86 16.04 -5.55
CA THR A 188 7.23 15.71 -5.92
C THR A 188 8.19 15.92 -4.75
N LEU A 189 8.12 17.06 -4.08
CA LEU A 189 8.95 17.34 -2.90
C LEU A 189 8.59 16.45 -1.71
N HIS A 190 7.30 16.14 -1.51
CA HIS A 190 6.88 15.19 -0.49
C HIS A 190 7.59 13.84 -0.66
N LYS A 191 7.63 13.30 -1.89
CA LYS A 191 8.28 11.99 -2.10
C LYS A 191 9.77 12.03 -1.77
N THR A 192 10.47 13.08 -2.18
CA THR A 192 11.88 13.29 -1.83
C THR A 192 12.09 13.33 -0.30
N MET A 193 11.31 14.16 0.40
CA MET A 193 11.44 14.32 1.84
C MET A 193 11.01 13.05 2.62
N MET A 194 9.97 12.37 2.16
CA MET A 194 9.55 11.07 2.71
C MET A 194 10.66 10.03 2.58
N GLY A 195 11.29 9.90 1.40
CA GLY A 195 12.40 8.97 1.21
C GLY A 195 13.59 9.27 2.11
N LEU A 196 13.94 10.54 2.28
CA LEU A 196 14.98 10.98 3.20
C LEU A 196 14.61 10.69 4.68
N PHE A 197 13.38 10.96 5.07
CA PHE A 197 12.92 10.65 6.42
C PHE A 197 12.94 9.15 6.70
N ASP A 198 12.55 8.33 5.73
CA ASP A 198 12.61 6.86 5.84
C ASP A 198 14.07 6.36 5.88
N ALA A 199 14.99 6.97 5.16
CA ALA A 199 16.41 6.68 5.28
C ALA A 199 16.91 6.95 6.72
N TYR A 200 16.52 8.07 7.33
CA TYR A 200 16.79 8.32 8.74
C TYR A 200 16.14 7.27 9.65
N ARG A 201 14.86 6.99 9.44
CA ARG A 201 14.06 6.12 10.30
C ARG A 201 14.54 4.66 10.29
N TYR A 202 14.90 4.13 9.12
CA TYR A 202 15.23 2.73 8.95
C TYR A 202 16.73 2.42 9.06
N THR A 203 17.60 3.33 8.60
CA THR A 203 19.05 3.11 8.63
C THR A 203 19.76 3.94 9.70
N GLY A 204 19.07 4.88 10.35
CA GLY A 204 19.67 5.79 11.32
C GLY A 204 20.51 6.91 10.69
N ASN A 205 20.40 7.13 9.37
CA ASN A 205 21.17 8.14 8.64
C ASN A 205 20.79 9.57 9.07
N LYS A 206 21.62 10.19 9.90
CA LYS A 206 21.37 11.55 10.45
C LYS A 206 21.49 12.64 9.41
N GLU A 207 22.29 12.45 8.36
CA GLU A 207 22.42 13.42 7.28
C GLU A 207 21.10 13.54 6.52
N ALA A 208 20.39 12.41 6.31
CA ALA A 208 19.07 12.41 5.70
C ALA A 208 18.07 13.25 6.51
N LEU A 209 18.05 13.13 7.84
CA LEU A 209 17.23 13.98 8.70
C LEU A 209 17.60 15.45 8.55
N THR A 210 18.89 15.80 8.55
CA THR A 210 19.35 17.18 8.37
C THR A 210 18.86 17.79 7.05
N VAL A 211 18.90 17.03 5.94
CA VAL A 211 18.38 17.48 4.65
C VAL A 211 16.89 17.77 4.71
N VAL A 212 16.12 16.92 5.38
CA VAL A 212 14.67 17.13 5.58
C VAL A 212 14.40 18.36 6.45
N GLU A 213 15.14 18.53 7.54
CA GLU A 213 14.98 19.69 8.45
C GLU A 213 15.24 21.03 7.72
N HIS A 214 16.29 21.11 6.92
CA HIS A 214 16.56 22.30 6.09
C HIS A 214 15.45 22.53 5.04
N SER A 215 14.91 21.47 4.43
CA SER A 215 13.78 21.60 3.51
C SER A 215 12.52 22.07 4.25
N ALA A 216 12.30 21.60 5.48
CA ALA A 216 11.18 22.06 6.32
C ALA A 216 11.30 23.55 6.69
N ASP A 217 12.50 24.10 6.86
CA ASP A 217 12.72 25.54 7.03
C ASP A 217 12.25 26.32 5.81
N TRP A 218 12.54 25.83 4.61
CA TRP A 218 12.03 26.40 3.36
C TRP A 218 10.49 26.38 3.33
N PHE A 219 9.87 25.23 3.62
CA PHE A 219 8.40 25.12 3.67
C PHE A 219 7.76 25.99 4.75
N SER A 220 8.41 26.16 5.89
CA SER A 220 7.97 27.07 6.95
C SER A 220 7.92 28.51 6.44
N ALA A 221 9.00 28.97 5.79
CA ALA A 221 9.09 30.33 5.25
C ALA A 221 8.05 30.54 4.13
N TRP A 222 7.89 29.57 3.22
CA TRP A 222 6.94 29.63 2.11
C TRP A 222 5.49 29.69 2.62
N THR A 223 5.09 28.81 3.52
CA THR A 223 3.73 28.76 4.07
C THR A 223 3.42 29.97 4.95
N GLU A 224 4.41 30.53 5.66
CA GLU A 224 4.26 31.79 6.39
C GLU A 224 4.05 32.98 5.49
N LYS A 225 4.75 33.02 4.35
CA LYS A 225 4.52 34.05 3.33
C LYS A 225 3.10 33.97 2.79
N LEU A 226 2.64 32.75 2.38
CA LEU A 226 1.27 32.55 1.90
C LEU A 226 0.22 33.02 2.92
N ALA A 227 0.36 32.66 4.18
CA ALA A 227 -0.57 33.07 5.23
C ALA A 227 -0.61 34.61 5.39
N ARG A 228 0.54 35.29 5.37
CA ARG A 228 0.61 36.76 5.44
C ARG A 228 -0.02 37.46 4.22
N GLU A 229 0.03 36.82 3.07
CA GLU A 229 -0.53 37.35 1.81
C GLU A 229 -2.02 36.98 1.63
N GLY A 230 -2.62 36.22 2.56
CA GLY A 230 -4.02 35.79 2.49
C GLY A 230 -4.27 34.63 1.52
N HIS A 231 -3.22 33.88 1.18
CA HIS A 231 -3.23 32.75 0.25
C HIS A 231 -2.93 31.41 0.95
N GLY A 232 -3.33 31.28 2.22
CA GLY A 232 -3.04 30.09 3.02
C GLY A 232 -3.63 28.78 2.46
N ASP A 233 -4.71 28.86 1.69
CA ASP A 233 -5.37 27.75 1.00
C ASP A 233 -4.55 27.12 -0.13
N VAL A 234 -3.55 27.83 -0.66
CA VAL A 234 -2.63 27.32 -1.69
C VAL A 234 -1.90 26.06 -1.23
N VAL A 235 -1.70 25.88 0.08
CA VAL A 235 -1.05 24.67 0.62
C VAL A 235 -1.82 23.38 0.32
N TYR A 236 -3.11 23.47 0.00
CA TYR A 236 -3.92 22.30 -0.35
C TYR A 236 -3.83 21.92 -1.84
N ASN A 237 -3.18 22.72 -2.65
CA ASN A 237 -3.04 22.48 -4.09
C ASN A 237 -1.82 21.60 -4.40
N GLY A 238 -1.78 21.02 -5.61
CA GLY A 238 -0.62 20.27 -6.10
C GLY A 238 -0.39 18.94 -5.36
N GLU A 239 -1.49 18.24 -5.01
CA GLU A 239 -1.50 16.92 -4.36
C GLU A 239 -0.65 16.87 -3.08
N SER A 240 -0.82 17.85 -2.23
CA SER A 240 -0.01 18.09 -1.03
C SER A 240 -0.35 17.18 0.16
N ALA A 241 -1.35 16.33 0.04
CA ALA A 241 -1.92 15.56 1.16
C ALA A 241 -0.89 14.79 2.01
N GLY A 242 0.13 14.23 1.37
CA GLY A 242 1.19 13.49 2.07
C GLY A 242 2.04 14.33 3.02
N MET A 243 2.10 15.65 2.81
CA MET A 243 2.85 16.55 3.68
C MET A 243 2.35 16.53 5.12
N LEU A 244 1.05 16.32 5.35
CA LEU A 244 0.50 16.27 6.70
C LEU A 244 1.06 15.10 7.51
N GLU A 245 1.21 13.92 6.90
CA GLU A 245 1.83 12.77 7.56
C GLU A 245 3.31 13.03 7.84
N LEU A 246 4.05 13.57 6.86
CA LEU A 246 5.47 13.87 6.98
C LEU A 246 5.77 14.85 8.14
N TRP A 247 5.01 15.95 8.24
CA TRP A 247 5.20 16.91 9.35
C TRP A 247 4.87 16.30 10.70
N SER A 248 3.86 15.44 10.76
CA SER A 248 3.48 14.70 11.97
C SER A 248 4.57 13.70 12.37
N ASP A 249 5.18 13.03 11.41
CA ASP A 249 6.28 12.09 11.63
C ASP A 249 7.54 12.82 12.14
N LEU A 250 7.90 13.94 11.52
CA LEU A 250 9.02 14.75 11.98
C LEU A 250 8.81 15.26 13.42
N TYR A 251 7.60 15.72 13.76
CA TYR A 251 7.28 16.04 15.15
C TYR A 251 7.40 14.81 16.06
N GLY A 252 6.92 13.65 15.61
CA GLY A 252 7.03 12.40 16.35
C GLY A 252 8.48 12.02 16.68
N ALA A 253 9.39 12.25 15.73
CA ALA A 253 10.80 11.93 15.87
C ALA A 253 11.61 12.97 16.66
N THR A 254 11.37 14.25 16.44
CA THR A 254 12.22 15.36 16.94
C THR A 254 11.64 16.10 18.14
N LYS A 255 10.30 16.08 18.30
CA LYS A 255 9.52 16.89 19.24
C LYS A 255 9.63 18.41 19.01
N ASP A 256 10.11 18.83 17.85
CA ASP A 256 10.18 20.24 17.50
C ASP A 256 8.78 20.78 17.12
N PRO A 257 8.26 21.81 17.84
CA PRO A 257 6.93 22.35 17.61
C PRO A 257 6.73 23.01 16.24
N ARG A 258 7.80 23.32 15.52
CA ARG A 258 7.72 23.85 14.12
C ARG A 258 6.94 22.91 13.23
N TYR A 259 7.11 21.58 13.41
CA TYR A 259 6.44 20.58 12.58
C TYR A 259 4.94 20.48 12.89
N LEU A 260 4.52 20.70 14.13
CA LEU A 260 3.09 20.83 14.43
C LEU A 260 2.47 22.07 13.80
N LYS A 261 3.20 23.18 13.73
CA LYS A 261 2.74 24.39 13.05
C LYS A 261 2.58 24.14 11.54
N LEU A 262 3.52 23.43 10.91
CA LEU A 262 3.37 22.98 9.53
C LEU A 262 2.19 22.02 9.35
N ALA A 263 2.07 21.00 10.20
CA ALA A 263 0.96 20.04 10.17
C ALA A 263 -0.41 20.75 10.28
N ALA A 264 -0.52 21.74 11.17
CA ALA A 264 -1.74 22.54 11.31
C ALA A 264 -2.12 23.25 10.00
N ARG A 265 -1.15 23.82 9.29
CA ARG A 265 -1.37 24.49 7.99
C ARG A 265 -1.79 23.53 6.89
N TYR A 266 -1.32 22.27 6.95
CA TYR A 266 -1.66 21.21 6.00
C TYR A 266 -2.88 20.38 6.39
N SER A 267 -3.56 20.68 7.50
CA SER A 267 -4.80 20.00 7.89
C SER A 267 -5.95 20.47 7.00
N MET A 268 -6.54 19.56 6.20
CA MET A 268 -7.59 19.86 5.21
C MET A 268 -8.95 20.11 5.88
N PRO A 269 -9.38 21.37 6.11
CA PRO A 269 -10.49 21.67 7.01
C PRO A 269 -11.84 21.19 6.46
N ASP A 270 -12.06 21.31 5.15
CA ASP A 270 -13.34 20.96 4.54
C ASP A 270 -13.57 19.45 4.53
N LEU A 271 -12.56 18.67 4.11
CA LEU A 271 -12.63 17.21 4.15
C LEU A 271 -12.88 16.70 5.58
N PHE A 272 -12.15 17.25 6.55
CA PHE A 272 -12.26 16.82 7.94
C PHE A 272 -13.61 17.19 8.56
N ARG A 273 -14.14 18.38 8.26
CA ARG A 273 -15.45 18.82 8.71
C ARG A 273 -16.56 17.91 8.20
N GLU A 274 -16.56 17.60 6.89
CA GLU A 274 -17.58 16.73 6.30
C GLU A 274 -17.52 15.31 6.86
N LEU A 275 -16.31 14.76 7.06
CA LEU A 275 -16.14 13.44 7.68
C LEU A 275 -16.62 13.41 9.14
N LEU A 276 -16.34 14.45 9.93
CA LEU A 276 -16.82 14.57 11.31
C LEU A 276 -18.34 14.75 11.40
N ALA A 277 -18.93 15.37 10.39
CA ALA A 277 -20.40 15.44 10.25
C ALA A 277 -21.04 14.11 9.80
N GLY A 278 -20.23 13.09 9.46
CA GLY A 278 -20.70 11.80 8.98
C GLY A 278 -21.15 11.78 7.53
N HIS A 279 -20.82 12.82 6.76
CA HIS A 279 -21.11 12.90 5.33
C HIS A 279 -20.10 12.12 4.50
N ASP A 280 -20.43 11.84 3.23
CA ASP A 280 -19.53 11.29 2.23
C ASP A 280 -19.01 12.40 1.29
N PRO A 281 -17.81 12.95 1.53
CA PRO A 281 -17.21 13.95 0.66
C PRO A 281 -16.42 13.34 -0.49
N LEU A 282 -16.35 12.01 -0.61
CA LEU A 282 -15.37 11.31 -1.46
C LEU A 282 -15.86 11.13 -2.91
N THR A 283 -17.15 10.95 -3.12
CA THR A 283 -17.71 10.60 -4.44
C THR A 283 -17.25 11.58 -5.53
N ASN A 284 -16.63 11.03 -6.59
CA ASN A 284 -16.02 11.76 -7.71
C ASN A 284 -14.80 12.63 -7.33
N ASP A 285 -14.30 12.51 -6.10
CA ASP A 285 -13.02 13.11 -5.73
C ASP A 285 -11.86 12.19 -6.14
N HIS A 286 -10.65 12.76 -6.31
CA HIS A 286 -9.46 11.98 -6.65
C HIS A 286 -9.07 11.07 -5.47
N ALA A 287 -9.20 9.75 -5.67
CA ALA A 287 -9.08 8.79 -4.58
C ALA A 287 -7.70 8.82 -3.93
N ASN A 288 -6.64 8.68 -4.74
CA ASN A 288 -5.28 8.64 -4.23
C ASN A 288 -4.83 9.99 -3.62
N ALA A 289 -5.33 11.12 -4.09
CA ALA A 289 -5.00 12.43 -3.53
C ALA A 289 -5.71 12.70 -2.19
N SER A 290 -6.86 12.05 -1.92
CA SER A 290 -7.62 12.25 -0.68
C SER A 290 -7.16 11.35 0.47
N ILE A 291 -6.70 10.11 0.20
CA ILE A 291 -6.31 9.14 1.24
C ILE A 291 -5.13 9.63 2.10
N PRO A 292 -4.05 10.25 1.56
CA PRO A 292 -2.94 10.68 2.39
C PRO A 292 -3.30 11.75 3.45
N TRP A 293 -4.37 12.57 3.26
CA TRP A 293 -4.93 13.41 4.31
C TRP A 293 -5.35 12.61 5.53
N ILE A 294 -5.88 11.41 5.31
CA ILE A 294 -6.35 10.51 6.35
C ILE A 294 -5.19 9.83 7.07
N GLN A 295 -4.13 9.48 6.34
CA GLN A 295 -2.88 8.98 6.93
C GLN A 295 -2.24 10.06 7.81
N GLY A 296 -2.23 11.31 7.34
CA GLY A 296 -1.78 12.45 8.13
C GLY A 296 -2.62 12.68 9.38
N ALA A 297 -3.95 12.59 9.28
CA ALA A 297 -4.84 12.65 10.43
C ALA A 297 -4.57 11.48 11.41
N ALA A 298 -4.35 10.27 10.89
CA ALA A 298 -4.00 9.12 11.73
C ALA A 298 -2.70 9.38 12.51
N ARG A 299 -1.70 9.91 11.84
CA ARG A 299 -0.43 10.21 12.49
C ARG A 299 -0.53 11.36 13.49
N LEU A 300 -1.33 12.39 13.18
CA LEU A 300 -1.64 13.47 14.14
C LEU A 300 -2.28 12.92 15.41
N TYR A 301 -3.25 12.00 15.30
CA TYR A 301 -3.80 11.36 16.49
C TYR A 301 -2.72 10.69 17.35
N GLU A 302 -1.82 9.94 16.73
CA GLU A 302 -0.77 9.22 17.46
C GLU A 302 0.23 10.15 18.15
N VAL A 303 0.55 11.30 17.55
CA VAL A 303 1.57 12.22 18.11
C VAL A 303 1.00 13.33 18.97
N THR A 304 -0.30 13.61 18.88
CA THR A 304 -0.96 14.66 19.67
C THR A 304 -1.95 14.13 20.72
N GLY A 305 -2.53 12.96 20.50
CA GLY A 305 -3.61 12.42 21.34
C GLY A 305 -4.98 13.08 21.11
N ASP A 306 -5.13 13.97 20.12
CA ASP A 306 -6.41 14.61 19.81
C ASP A 306 -7.37 13.60 19.15
N ALA A 307 -8.37 13.16 19.92
CA ALA A 307 -9.35 12.15 19.53
C ALA A 307 -10.13 12.51 18.25
N ARG A 308 -10.26 13.79 17.94
CA ARG A 308 -10.93 14.27 16.71
C ARG A 308 -10.30 13.66 15.46
N TYR A 309 -8.98 13.50 15.41
CA TYR A 309 -8.30 12.90 14.26
C TYR A 309 -8.58 11.39 14.13
N ARG A 310 -8.74 10.68 15.25
CA ARG A 310 -9.20 9.30 15.23
C ARG A 310 -10.62 9.18 14.68
N GLU A 311 -11.51 10.10 15.03
CA GLU A 311 -12.89 10.16 14.51
C GLU A 311 -12.90 10.40 13.01
N ILE A 312 -12.05 11.30 12.49
CA ILE A 312 -11.89 11.55 11.04
C ILE A 312 -11.51 10.26 10.31
N VAL A 313 -10.48 9.55 10.79
CA VAL A 313 -10.00 8.30 10.16
C VAL A 313 -11.07 7.21 10.20
N THR A 314 -11.77 7.07 11.32
CA THR A 314 -12.84 6.08 11.47
C THR A 314 -14.04 6.40 10.57
N SER A 315 -14.43 7.67 10.49
CA SER A 315 -15.51 8.13 9.60
C SER A 315 -15.14 7.93 8.12
N PHE A 316 -13.89 8.27 7.75
CA PHE A 316 -13.39 8.01 6.40
C PHE A 316 -13.50 6.53 6.03
N TRP A 317 -13.02 5.62 6.90
CA TRP A 317 -13.12 4.18 6.65
C TRP A 317 -14.56 3.73 6.42
N LYS A 318 -15.48 4.21 7.27
CA LYS A 318 -16.89 3.93 7.14
C LYS A 318 -17.45 4.37 5.78
N GLN A 319 -17.08 5.57 5.32
CA GLN A 319 -17.55 6.10 4.03
C GLN A 319 -16.85 5.43 2.84
N ALA A 320 -15.54 5.22 2.92
CA ALA A 320 -14.74 4.71 1.81
C ALA A 320 -14.91 3.20 1.56
N VAL A 321 -15.16 2.40 2.63
CA VAL A 321 -15.22 0.94 2.55
C VAL A 321 -16.60 0.41 2.91
N GLU A 322 -17.10 0.68 4.14
CA GLU A 322 -18.28 0.01 4.66
C GLU A 322 -19.57 0.46 3.93
N ASN A 323 -19.75 1.77 3.75
CA ASN A 323 -20.93 2.30 3.07
C ASN A 323 -20.80 2.22 1.53
N ARG A 324 -19.60 2.49 1.02
CA ARG A 324 -19.35 2.54 -0.43
C ARG A 324 -19.32 1.16 -1.06
N GLY A 325 -18.70 0.18 -0.42
CA GLY A 325 -18.31 -1.09 -1.00
C GLY A 325 -16.96 -1.00 -1.72
N MET A 326 -16.55 -2.12 -2.30
CA MET A 326 -15.31 -2.27 -3.06
C MET A 326 -15.43 -3.42 -4.05
N PHE A 327 -14.59 -3.45 -5.07
CA PHE A 327 -14.41 -4.62 -5.90
C PHE A 327 -13.88 -5.81 -5.08
N ALA A 328 -14.10 -7.02 -5.53
CA ALA A 328 -13.52 -8.22 -4.93
C ALA A 328 -11.99 -8.11 -4.76
N THR A 329 -11.35 -7.29 -5.56
CA THR A 329 -9.92 -6.98 -5.55
C THR A 329 -9.52 -5.86 -4.58
N THR A 330 -10.44 -5.37 -3.74
CA THR A 330 -10.31 -4.25 -2.78
C THR A 330 -10.30 -2.84 -3.37
N GLY A 331 -10.25 -2.68 -4.69
CA GLY A 331 -10.33 -1.36 -5.31
C GLY A 331 -11.70 -0.70 -5.11
N ASN A 332 -11.70 0.61 -4.98
CA ASN A 332 -12.91 1.42 -4.84
C ASN A 332 -12.87 2.71 -5.67
N ASN A 333 -12.01 2.72 -6.68
CA ASN A 333 -11.85 3.81 -7.63
C ASN A 333 -11.84 3.32 -9.08
N ALA A 334 -12.20 4.21 -9.99
CA ALA A 334 -12.09 4.02 -11.42
C ALA A 334 -11.60 5.32 -12.08
N GLY A 335 -10.60 5.25 -12.98
CA GLY A 335 -10.00 6.43 -13.57
C GLY A 335 -9.45 7.42 -12.54
N GLU A 336 -8.91 6.93 -11.42
CA GLU A 336 -8.39 7.68 -10.27
C GLU A 336 -9.44 8.28 -9.32
N PHE A 337 -10.74 8.19 -9.62
CA PHE A 337 -11.80 8.82 -8.84
C PHE A 337 -12.60 7.81 -8.02
N TRP A 338 -13.05 8.22 -6.83
CA TRP A 338 -13.92 7.42 -5.99
C TRP A 338 -15.23 7.08 -6.72
N ILE A 339 -15.52 5.78 -6.81
CA ILE A 339 -16.80 5.29 -7.33
C ILE A 339 -17.92 5.68 -6.36
N PRO A 340 -19.09 6.15 -6.84
CA PRO A 340 -20.25 6.37 -5.98
C PRO A 340 -20.66 5.11 -5.20
N PRO A 341 -21.18 5.24 -3.97
CA PRO A 341 -21.58 4.11 -3.16
C PRO A 341 -22.48 3.13 -3.89
N GLN A 342 -22.15 1.83 -3.83
CA GLN A 342 -22.94 0.73 -4.40
C GLN A 342 -23.20 0.81 -5.92
N GLN A 343 -22.32 1.46 -6.71
CA GLN A 343 -22.47 1.60 -8.17
C GLN A 343 -21.30 0.98 -8.95
N PHE A 344 -20.65 -0.04 -8.43
CA PHE A 344 -19.44 -0.63 -9.02
C PHE A 344 -19.68 -1.33 -10.36
N ASP A 345 -20.90 -1.82 -10.59
CA ASP A 345 -21.32 -2.42 -11.86
C ASP A 345 -21.15 -1.50 -13.06
N ARG A 346 -21.27 -0.18 -12.85
CA ARG A 346 -21.13 0.85 -13.90
C ARG A 346 -19.69 1.20 -14.22
N PHE A 347 -18.75 0.73 -13.40
CA PHE A 347 -17.34 1.10 -13.47
C PHE A 347 -16.40 -0.07 -13.78
N LEU A 348 -16.94 -1.23 -14.18
CA LEU A 348 -16.12 -2.32 -14.70
C LEU A 348 -15.46 -1.89 -16.02
N GLY A 349 -14.17 -1.63 -16.00
CA GLY A 349 -13.47 -1.05 -17.13
C GLY A 349 -11.96 -1.33 -17.14
N SER A 350 -11.28 -0.71 -18.09
CA SER A 350 -9.82 -0.83 -18.26
C SER A 350 -9.02 0.02 -17.27
N ARG A 351 -9.66 0.99 -16.64
CA ARG A 351 -9.03 1.91 -15.68
C ARG A 351 -9.62 1.74 -14.28
N THR A 352 -9.82 0.51 -13.87
CA THR A 352 -10.35 0.17 -12.56
C THR A 352 -9.19 -0.01 -11.58
N GLN A 353 -9.38 0.30 -10.33
CA GLN A 353 -8.44 0.05 -9.22
C GLN A 353 -6.99 0.50 -9.51
N GLU A 354 -6.66 1.71 -9.12
CA GLU A 354 -5.31 2.23 -9.11
C GLU A 354 -4.47 1.58 -7.99
N HIS A 355 -3.23 1.17 -8.29
CA HIS A 355 -2.34 0.55 -7.30
C HIS A 355 -2.06 1.45 -6.09
N CYS A 356 -1.86 2.77 -6.31
CA CYS A 356 -1.62 3.73 -5.23
C CYS A 356 -2.76 3.77 -4.23
N THR A 357 -4.02 3.69 -4.71
CA THR A 357 -5.21 3.65 -3.84
C THR A 357 -5.20 2.41 -2.95
N VAL A 358 -4.90 1.23 -3.49
CA VAL A 358 -4.81 -0.01 -2.70
C VAL A 358 -3.71 0.05 -1.65
N TYR A 359 -2.52 0.52 -2.04
CA TYR A 359 -1.39 0.71 -1.11
C TYR A 359 -1.75 1.65 0.04
N ASN A 360 -2.27 2.82 -0.26
CA ASN A 360 -2.61 3.82 0.74
C ASN A 360 -3.77 3.38 1.64
N MET A 361 -4.78 2.69 1.11
CA MET A 361 -5.86 2.11 1.92
C MET A 361 -5.38 0.99 2.84
N THR A 362 -4.39 0.19 2.41
CA THR A 362 -3.75 -0.81 3.27
C THR A 362 -3.07 -0.16 4.48
N ARG A 363 -2.41 1.00 4.29
CA ARG A 363 -1.81 1.78 5.39
C ARG A 363 -2.86 2.35 6.34
N VAL A 364 -4.01 2.84 5.83
CA VAL A 364 -5.13 3.28 6.70
C VAL A 364 -5.67 2.10 7.51
N ALA A 365 -5.86 0.93 6.88
CA ALA A 365 -6.28 -0.28 7.58
C ALA A 365 -5.30 -0.69 8.69
N GLN A 366 -3.98 -0.54 8.46
CA GLN A 366 -2.96 -0.82 9.46
C GLN A 366 -3.03 0.13 10.67
N TYR A 367 -3.28 1.45 10.48
CA TYR A 367 -3.54 2.37 11.58
C TYR A 367 -4.74 1.92 12.43
N LEU A 368 -5.88 1.65 11.77
CA LEU A 368 -7.10 1.21 12.46
C LEU A 368 -6.90 -0.13 13.18
N PHE A 369 -6.17 -1.06 12.56
CA PHE A 369 -5.84 -2.34 13.17
C PHE A 369 -5.02 -2.17 14.46
N ARG A 370 -3.98 -1.35 14.43
CA ARG A 370 -3.16 -1.07 15.63
C ARG A 370 -3.98 -0.43 16.75
N TRP A 371 -4.90 0.47 16.43
CA TRP A 371 -5.70 1.15 17.45
C TRP A 371 -6.77 0.28 18.08
N THR A 372 -7.37 -0.61 17.31
CA THR A 372 -8.56 -1.38 17.74
C THR A 372 -8.26 -2.84 18.05
N GLY A 373 -7.28 -3.43 17.39
CA GLY A 373 -7.02 -4.86 17.42
C GLY A 373 -8.11 -5.69 16.72
N GLU A 374 -8.97 -5.10 15.87
CA GLU A 374 -10.07 -5.81 15.22
C GLU A 374 -9.63 -6.56 13.96
N ALA A 375 -9.90 -7.85 13.88
CA ALA A 375 -9.49 -8.73 12.78
C ALA A 375 -9.99 -8.27 11.40
N ARG A 376 -11.12 -7.56 11.31
CA ARG A 376 -11.67 -7.08 10.03
C ARG A 376 -10.71 -6.20 9.24
N TYR A 377 -9.85 -5.45 9.91
CA TYR A 377 -8.82 -4.65 9.24
C TYR A 377 -7.67 -5.51 8.72
N ALA A 378 -7.31 -6.55 9.47
CA ALA A 378 -6.33 -7.53 9.03
C ALA A 378 -6.85 -8.39 7.86
N ASP A 379 -8.16 -8.71 7.82
CA ASP A 379 -8.82 -9.37 6.68
C ASP A 379 -8.79 -8.50 5.42
N TYR A 380 -9.04 -7.18 5.57
CA TYR A 380 -8.90 -6.23 4.47
C TYR A 380 -7.45 -6.20 3.94
N ILE A 381 -6.46 -6.11 4.83
CA ILE A 381 -5.05 -6.13 4.47
C ILE A 381 -4.70 -7.40 3.71
N GLU A 382 -5.08 -8.58 4.22
CA GLU A 382 -4.85 -9.86 3.54
C GLU A 382 -5.40 -9.88 2.12
N ARG A 383 -6.65 -9.44 1.97
CA ARG A 383 -7.31 -9.36 0.68
C ARG A 383 -6.62 -8.38 -0.28
N ALA A 384 -6.19 -7.22 0.22
CA ALA A 384 -5.45 -6.22 -0.56
C ALA A 384 -4.09 -6.73 -1.00
N LEU A 385 -3.39 -7.47 -0.14
CA LEU A 385 -2.09 -8.08 -0.46
C LEU A 385 -2.20 -9.02 -1.67
N TYR A 386 -3.15 -9.96 -1.68
CA TYR A 386 -3.28 -10.91 -2.78
C TYR A 386 -3.87 -10.29 -4.05
N ASN A 387 -4.94 -9.50 -3.93
CA ASN A 387 -5.77 -9.13 -5.08
C ASN A 387 -5.54 -7.71 -5.59
N GLY A 388 -4.83 -6.91 -4.82
CA GLY A 388 -4.38 -5.58 -5.22
C GLY A 388 -2.87 -5.56 -5.45
N ILE A 389 -2.07 -5.69 -4.39
CA ILE A 389 -0.62 -5.51 -4.46
C ILE A 389 0.04 -6.59 -5.34
N LEU A 390 -0.16 -7.88 -5.03
CA LEU A 390 0.41 -8.96 -5.83
C LEU A 390 -0.23 -9.07 -7.21
N ALA A 391 -1.55 -8.82 -7.33
CA ALA A 391 -2.22 -8.89 -8.63
C ALA A 391 -1.81 -7.78 -9.60
N GLN A 392 -1.32 -6.63 -9.10
CA GLN A 392 -0.81 -5.53 -9.90
C GLN A 392 0.71 -5.54 -10.07
N GLN A 393 1.38 -6.57 -9.59
CA GLN A 393 2.79 -6.85 -9.89
C GLN A 393 2.90 -7.99 -10.91
N ASN A 394 3.67 -7.79 -11.96
CA ASN A 394 3.97 -8.86 -12.92
C ASN A 394 4.75 -9.99 -12.23
N PRO A 395 4.25 -11.25 -12.26
CA PRO A 395 4.87 -12.37 -11.56
C PRO A 395 6.26 -12.75 -12.06
N ASN A 396 6.62 -12.33 -13.28
CA ASN A 396 7.89 -12.68 -13.92
C ASN A 396 8.91 -11.56 -13.88
N THR A 397 8.47 -10.30 -14.00
CA THR A 397 9.36 -9.13 -14.14
C THR A 397 9.36 -8.22 -12.92
N GLY A 398 8.35 -8.31 -12.05
CA GLY A 398 8.17 -7.41 -10.91
C GLY A 398 7.61 -6.03 -11.27
N LEU A 399 7.30 -5.75 -12.55
CA LEU A 399 6.79 -4.47 -13.01
C LEU A 399 5.32 -4.24 -12.64
N VAL A 400 4.93 -2.98 -12.51
CA VAL A 400 3.60 -2.59 -12.03
C VAL A 400 2.57 -2.51 -13.16
N CYS A 401 1.34 -2.90 -12.85
CA CYS A 401 0.13 -2.52 -13.58
C CYS A 401 -0.51 -1.32 -12.89
N TYR A 402 -0.61 -0.17 -13.58
CA TYR A 402 -1.16 1.07 -13.00
C TYR A 402 -2.60 0.87 -12.53
N PHE A 403 -3.49 0.54 -13.47
CA PHE A 403 -4.87 0.17 -13.22
C PHE A 403 -5.04 -1.33 -13.39
N LEU A 404 -5.73 -1.99 -12.46
CA LEU A 404 -6.17 -3.37 -12.63
C LEU A 404 -7.46 -3.38 -13.46
N PRO A 405 -7.43 -3.77 -14.73
CA PRO A 405 -8.62 -3.78 -15.57
C PRO A 405 -9.57 -4.91 -15.14
N LEU A 406 -10.87 -4.61 -15.00
CA LEU A 406 -11.89 -5.55 -14.53
C LEU A 406 -13.05 -5.79 -15.52
N GLN A 407 -13.00 -5.20 -16.72
CA GLN A 407 -13.97 -5.55 -17.78
C GLN A 407 -13.79 -7.01 -18.24
N PRO A 408 -14.81 -7.64 -18.82
CA PRO A 408 -14.67 -8.96 -19.43
C PRO A 408 -13.57 -9.00 -20.49
N GLY A 409 -12.75 -10.05 -20.46
CA GLY A 409 -11.60 -10.18 -21.37
C GLY A 409 -10.47 -9.20 -21.11
N ALA A 410 -10.37 -8.70 -19.88
CA ALA A 410 -9.32 -7.78 -19.45
C ALA A 410 -7.92 -8.35 -19.71
N LYS A 411 -6.96 -7.46 -19.95
CA LYS A 411 -5.53 -7.77 -20.00
C LYS A 411 -4.77 -6.71 -19.23
N LYS A 412 -3.84 -7.11 -18.37
CA LYS A 412 -2.97 -6.20 -17.62
C LYS A 412 -1.98 -5.52 -18.57
N VAL A 413 -1.71 -4.24 -18.31
CA VAL A 413 -0.70 -3.45 -19.02
C VAL A 413 0.40 -3.12 -18.03
N TRP A 414 1.59 -3.60 -18.31
CA TRP A 414 2.75 -3.45 -17.44
C TRP A 414 3.56 -2.21 -17.79
N GLY A 415 4.08 -1.56 -16.78
CA GLY A 415 5.05 -0.49 -16.96
C GLY A 415 6.40 -1.03 -17.41
N SER A 416 7.32 -0.12 -17.72
CA SER A 416 8.69 -0.42 -18.10
C SER A 416 9.67 -0.16 -16.95
N GLU A 417 10.89 -0.66 -17.06
CA GLU A 417 11.91 -0.47 -16.02
C GLU A 417 12.40 0.99 -15.91
N THR A 418 12.47 1.72 -17.05
CA THR A 418 13.18 3.02 -17.10
C THR A 418 12.48 4.11 -17.91
N HIS A 419 11.25 3.86 -18.42
CA HIS A 419 10.59 4.78 -19.35
C HIS A 419 9.21 5.28 -18.91
N ASP A 420 8.64 4.77 -17.82
CA ASP A 420 7.31 5.16 -17.34
C ASP A 420 7.36 5.91 -16.00
N PHE A 421 7.82 5.24 -14.96
CA PHE A 421 7.92 5.79 -13.60
C PHE A 421 6.64 6.48 -13.11
N TRP A 422 5.48 5.88 -13.37
CA TRP A 422 4.21 6.37 -12.82
C TRP A 422 4.22 6.38 -11.29
N CYS A 423 3.31 7.10 -10.64
CA CYS A 423 3.17 7.05 -9.18
C CYS A 423 3.06 5.61 -8.65
N CYS A 424 2.41 4.73 -9.41
CA CYS A 424 2.25 3.32 -9.06
C CYS A 424 3.56 2.50 -9.08
N HIS A 425 4.59 2.92 -9.82
CA HIS A 425 5.94 2.32 -9.67
C HIS A 425 6.46 2.56 -8.25
N GLY A 426 6.29 3.77 -7.75
CA GLY A 426 6.70 4.16 -6.41
C GLY A 426 5.94 3.44 -5.30
N THR A 427 4.61 3.39 -5.40
CA THR A 427 3.81 2.70 -4.37
C THR A 427 3.98 1.19 -4.41
N LEU A 428 4.26 0.59 -5.58
CA LEU A 428 4.57 -0.84 -5.66
C LEU A 428 5.85 -1.18 -4.91
N VAL A 429 6.95 -0.44 -5.14
CA VAL A 429 8.23 -0.75 -4.49
C VAL A 429 8.14 -0.58 -2.98
N GLN A 430 7.38 0.41 -2.49
CA GLN A 430 7.11 0.55 -1.06
C GLN A 430 6.20 -0.56 -0.51
N ALA A 431 5.16 -0.95 -1.24
CA ALA A 431 4.26 -2.04 -0.83
C ALA A 431 5.00 -3.37 -0.68
N GLN A 432 5.96 -3.65 -1.56
CA GLN A 432 6.79 -4.86 -1.49
C GLN A 432 7.76 -4.83 -0.30
N ALA A 433 8.19 -3.66 0.13
CA ALA A 433 9.07 -3.49 1.29
C ALA A 433 8.34 -3.59 2.66
N MET A 434 6.99 -3.54 2.69
CA MET A 434 6.24 -3.49 3.94
C MET A 434 5.64 -4.83 4.40
N PHE A 435 5.85 -5.94 3.70
CA PHE A 435 5.17 -7.20 4.01
C PHE A 435 5.43 -7.68 5.43
N GLU A 436 6.67 -7.59 5.89
CA GLU A 436 7.08 -8.03 7.22
C GLU A 436 6.40 -7.23 8.33
N ASP A 437 6.13 -5.94 8.11
CA ASP A 437 5.46 -5.06 9.07
C ASP A 437 3.99 -5.42 9.32
N LEU A 438 3.41 -6.27 8.44
CA LEU A 438 2.00 -6.64 8.49
C LEU A 438 1.75 -8.00 9.15
N ILE A 439 2.80 -8.79 9.43
CA ILE A 439 2.65 -10.19 9.84
C ILE A 439 2.38 -10.32 11.33
N TYR A 440 3.18 -9.64 12.15
CA TYR A 440 3.12 -9.74 13.61
C TYR A 440 2.95 -8.39 14.27
N TYR A 441 2.25 -8.40 15.40
CA TYR A 441 2.09 -7.22 16.24
C TYR A 441 2.30 -7.59 17.70
N GLN A 442 2.86 -6.66 18.45
CA GLN A 442 3.03 -6.79 19.90
C GLN A 442 1.76 -6.28 20.59
N ALA A 443 1.27 -7.05 21.55
CA ALA A 443 0.23 -6.65 22.49
C ALA A 443 0.83 -6.57 23.90
N ARG A 444 0.15 -5.89 24.83
CA ARG A 444 0.62 -5.73 26.21
C ARG A 444 0.94 -7.07 26.89
N ASP A 445 0.19 -8.12 26.59
CA ASP A 445 0.25 -9.44 27.20
C ASP A 445 0.68 -10.55 26.25
N GLY A 446 1.26 -10.22 25.09
CA GLY A 446 1.72 -11.22 24.13
C GLY A 446 1.87 -10.74 22.70
N VAL A 447 1.66 -11.66 21.76
CA VAL A 447 1.87 -11.45 20.31
C VAL A 447 0.63 -11.81 19.52
N THR A 448 0.38 -11.04 18.46
CA THR A 448 -0.71 -11.25 17.50
C THR A 448 -0.15 -11.63 16.14
N VAL A 449 -0.57 -12.76 15.59
CA VAL A 449 -0.33 -13.20 14.21
C VAL A 449 -1.48 -12.69 13.36
N SER A 450 -1.17 -11.70 12.52
CA SER A 450 -2.14 -10.98 11.67
C SER A 450 -2.24 -11.58 10.27
N GLN A 451 -1.10 -11.81 9.62
CA GLN A 451 -1.05 -12.34 8.25
C GLN A 451 -0.38 -13.72 8.21
N PHE A 452 -0.92 -14.59 7.37
CA PHE A 452 -0.47 -15.98 7.25
C PHE A 452 0.58 -16.14 6.15
N ILE A 453 1.71 -15.47 6.36
CA ILE A 453 2.84 -15.43 5.43
C ILE A 453 4.00 -16.19 6.05
N PRO A 454 4.62 -17.19 5.35
CA PRO A 454 5.79 -17.89 5.85
C PRO A 454 6.89 -16.94 6.28
N SER A 455 7.24 -16.99 7.57
CA SER A 455 8.15 -16.01 8.20
C SER A 455 8.72 -16.52 9.51
N GLN A 456 9.76 -15.85 9.98
CA GLN A 456 10.28 -16.00 11.32
C GLN A 456 10.42 -14.62 11.98
N ALA A 457 10.22 -14.59 13.30
CA ALA A 457 10.30 -13.36 14.07
C ALA A 457 11.00 -13.59 15.40
N THR A 458 11.76 -12.59 15.86
CA THR A 458 12.29 -12.50 17.23
C THR A 458 11.69 -11.25 17.85
N LEU A 459 10.91 -11.41 18.91
CA LEU A 459 10.07 -10.35 19.46
C LEU A 459 10.34 -10.18 20.94
N GLY A 460 10.38 -8.93 21.42
CA GLY A 460 10.31 -8.63 22.84
C GLY A 460 8.89 -8.19 23.20
N SER A 461 8.20 -8.89 24.08
CA SER A 461 6.87 -8.50 24.55
C SER A 461 6.71 -8.84 26.00
N SER A 462 6.16 -7.90 26.80
CA SER A 462 5.86 -8.11 28.23
C SER A 462 7.06 -8.60 29.09
N GLY A 463 8.29 -8.20 28.72
CA GLY A 463 9.52 -8.67 29.36
C GLY A 463 9.98 -10.07 28.93
N HIS A 464 9.33 -10.66 27.91
CA HIS A 464 9.68 -11.94 27.34
C HIS A 464 10.43 -11.79 26.01
N GLN A 465 11.40 -12.64 25.74
CA GLN A 465 11.95 -12.85 24.40
C GLN A 465 11.19 -13.99 23.74
N ILE A 466 10.50 -13.69 22.65
CA ILE A 466 9.61 -14.59 21.92
C ILE A 466 10.20 -14.85 20.56
N ARG A 467 10.24 -16.13 20.12
CA ARG A 467 10.56 -16.52 18.76
C ARG A 467 9.39 -17.25 18.15
N ILE A 468 9.01 -16.84 16.95
CA ILE A 468 7.95 -17.49 16.18
C ILE A 468 8.50 -17.84 14.80
N THR A 469 8.31 -19.09 14.38
CA THR A 469 8.47 -19.50 12.98
C THR A 469 7.11 -19.89 12.46
N GLN A 470 6.63 -19.24 11.42
CA GLN A 470 5.35 -19.51 10.77
C GLN A 470 5.58 -20.15 9.42
N LYS A 471 4.91 -21.29 9.19
CA LYS A 471 4.81 -21.95 7.90
C LYS A 471 3.34 -22.20 7.59
N THR A 472 3.02 -22.37 6.32
CA THR A 472 1.72 -22.86 5.88
C THR A 472 1.89 -24.29 5.39
N ASP A 473 0.84 -25.11 5.45
CA ASP A 473 0.91 -26.54 5.08
C ASP A 473 0.96 -26.78 3.58
N ALA A 474 1.07 -25.73 2.82
CA ALA A 474 1.44 -25.92 1.43
C ALA A 474 2.70 -26.76 1.40
N SER A 475 2.62 -27.90 0.80
CA SER A 475 3.71 -28.81 0.55
C SER A 475 4.96 -28.08 0.07
N GLY A 476 5.80 -27.68 1.00
CA GLY A 476 7.04 -26.94 0.75
C GLY A 476 6.85 -25.62 0.01
N ASP A 477 7.61 -24.69 0.26
CA ASP A 477 8.16 -23.56 -0.46
C ASP A 477 7.30 -22.59 -1.28
N ARG A 478 6.08 -22.91 -1.68
CA ARG A 478 5.22 -21.97 -2.41
C ARG A 478 3.96 -21.71 -1.62
N SER A 479 3.88 -20.57 -1.02
CA SER A 479 2.74 -20.16 -0.22
C SER A 479 1.45 -20.43 -1.01
N ASN A 480 0.57 -20.94 -0.49
CA ASN A 480 -0.26 -20.87 0.62
C ASN A 480 -1.71 -21.23 0.42
N PHE A 481 -2.42 -20.55 -0.45
CA PHE A 481 -3.78 -20.86 -0.87
C PHE A 481 -3.79 -21.70 -2.15
N ALA A 482 -2.65 -21.80 -2.80
CA ALA A 482 -2.55 -22.28 -4.16
C ALA A 482 -2.15 -23.78 -4.30
N ARG A 483 -1.60 -24.42 -3.28
CA ARG A 483 -1.15 -25.82 -3.41
C ARG A 483 -1.30 -26.57 -2.10
N THR A 484 -2.36 -27.29 -1.94
CA THR A 484 -2.61 -28.17 -0.80
C THR A 484 -3.18 -29.52 -1.26
N ASP A 485 -2.98 -30.58 -0.48
CA ASP A 485 -3.64 -31.88 -0.70
C ASP A 485 -5.16 -31.80 -0.52
N ASP A 486 -5.65 -30.75 0.14
CA ASP A 486 -7.04 -30.53 0.47
C ASP A 486 -7.43 -29.06 0.24
N THR A 487 -8.19 -28.76 -0.82
CA THR A 487 -8.71 -27.41 -1.12
C THR A 487 -9.74 -26.91 -0.11
N THR A 488 -10.18 -27.74 0.81
CA THR A 488 -11.17 -27.38 1.83
C THR A 488 -10.53 -26.92 3.14
N ARG A 489 -9.21 -26.99 3.25
CA ARG A 489 -8.46 -26.63 4.46
C ARG A 489 -7.34 -25.66 4.16
N PHE A 490 -7.01 -24.86 5.16
CA PHE A 490 -5.82 -24.05 5.22
C PHE A 490 -5.19 -24.20 6.60
N VAL A 491 -3.93 -24.60 6.68
CA VAL A 491 -3.25 -24.89 7.94
C VAL A 491 -2.06 -23.97 8.13
N ILE A 492 -1.95 -23.42 9.31
CA ILE A 492 -0.79 -22.66 9.78
C ILE A 492 -0.06 -23.53 10.80
N ASP A 493 1.24 -23.66 10.62
CA ASP A 493 2.14 -24.35 11.52
C ASP A 493 3.09 -23.32 12.16
N LEU A 494 2.97 -23.15 13.48
CA LEU A 494 3.79 -22.22 14.24
C LEU A 494 4.70 -22.99 15.18
N THR A 495 5.99 -22.73 15.12
CA THR A 495 6.92 -23.09 16.19
C THR A 495 7.09 -21.86 17.07
N VAL A 496 6.72 -21.97 18.33
CA VAL A 496 6.68 -20.87 19.29
C VAL A 496 7.59 -21.19 20.46
N SER A 497 8.57 -20.33 20.71
CA SER A 497 9.42 -20.45 21.90
C SER A 497 9.46 -19.11 22.65
N GLY A 498 9.61 -19.20 23.96
CA GLY A 498 9.75 -18.05 24.84
C GLY A 498 10.78 -18.31 25.92
N ASP A 499 11.13 -17.28 26.67
CA ASP A 499 11.87 -17.45 27.91
C ASP A 499 10.99 -18.08 29.01
N GLU A 500 11.60 -18.50 30.09
CA GLU A 500 10.89 -19.15 31.18
C GLU A 500 10.14 -18.18 32.14
N ALA A 501 10.05 -16.90 31.82
CA ALA A 501 9.62 -15.86 32.75
C ALA A 501 8.11 -15.91 33.12
N GLY A 502 7.26 -16.57 32.32
CA GLY A 502 5.84 -16.73 32.64
C GLY A 502 4.95 -17.01 31.42
N PRO A 503 3.62 -17.09 31.63
CA PRO A 503 2.69 -17.26 30.53
C PRO A 503 2.46 -15.94 29.79
N TRP A 504 2.26 -16.03 28.48
CA TRP A 504 1.81 -14.94 27.64
C TRP A 504 0.82 -15.43 26.57
N THR A 505 0.09 -14.51 25.94
CA THR A 505 -0.98 -14.85 25.02
C THR A 505 -0.50 -14.81 23.57
N LEU A 506 -0.61 -15.95 22.88
CA LEU A 506 -0.54 -16.02 21.43
C LEU A 506 -1.94 -15.80 20.87
N ARG A 507 -2.08 -14.78 20.00
CA ARG A 507 -3.31 -14.50 19.26
C ARG A 507 -3.10 -14.85 17.80
N VAL A 508 -3.98 -15.69 17.26
CA VAL A 508 -4.00 -16.02 15.84
C VAL A 508 -5.31 -15.52 15.26
N ARG A 509 -5.26 -14.75 14.19
CA ARG A 509 -6.47 -14.22 13.55
C ARG A 509 -7.40 -15.36 13.14
N GLN A 510 -8.71 -15.23 13.45
CA GLN A 510 -9.77 -16.02 12.86
C GLN A 510 -10.21 -15.31 11.58
N PRO A 511 -9.81 -15.77 10.38
CA PRO A 511 -10.12 -15.02 9.16
C PRO A 511 -11.61 -15.06 8.82
N GLY A 512 -12.12 -13.95 8.26
CA GLY A 512 -13.53 -13.84 7.91
C GLY A 512 -14.00 -14.81 6.81
N TRP A 513 -13.08 -15.34 6.00
CA TRP A 513 -13.36 -16.35 4.99
C TRP A 513 -13.44 -17.79 5.55
N ALA A 514 -12.98 -18.03 6.77
CA ALA A 514 -12.99 -19.38 7.37
C ALA A 514 -14.42 -19.86 7.65
N VAL A 515 -14.66 -21.15 7.40
CA VAL A 515 -15.95 -21.78 7.60
C VAL A 515 -15.96 -22.53 8.93
N GLY A 516 -16.72 -22.02 9.88
CA GLY A 516 -16.83 -22.63 11.21
C GLY A 516 -15.59 -22.41 12.10
N PRO A 517 -15.51 -23.11 13.22
CA PRO A 517 -14.40 -22.97 14.16
C PRO A 517 -13.11 -23.59 13.63
N ALA A 518 -11.98 -22.98 13.98
CA ALA A 518 -10.67 -23.56 13.71
C ALA A 518 -10.41 -24.79 14.57
N VAL A 519 -9.64 -25.74 14.02
CA VAL A 519 -9.10 -26.87 14.78
C VAL A 519 -7.68 -26.53 15.22
N ILE A 520 -7.42 -26.55 16.52
CA ILE A 520 -6.14 -26.15 17.09
C ILE A 520 -5.50 -27.32 17.83
N THR A 521 -4.22 -27.55 17.59
CA THR A 521 -3.41 -28.44 18.42
C THR A 521 -2.17 -27.74 18.91
N VAL A 522 -1.74 -28.06 20.12
CA VAL A 522 -0.46 -27.61 20.68
C VAL A 522 0.29 -28.86 21.13
N ASP A 523 1.48 -29.05 20.57
CA ASP A 523 2.32 -30.25 20.81
C ASP A 523 1.59 -31.59 20.52
N GLY A 524 0.66 -31.56 19.52
CA GLY A 524 -0.17 -32.68 19.11
C GLY A 524 -1.47 -32.87 19.90
N GLU A 525 -1.65 -32.17 21.01
CA GLU A 525 -2.87 -32.21 21.81
C GLU A 525 -3.90 -31.18 21.36
N ALA A 526 -5.17 -31.58 21.29
CA ALA A 526 -6.25 -30.67 20.93
C ALA A 526 -6.45 -29.58 22.00
N VAL A 527 -6.52 -28.33 21.56
CA VAL A 527 -6.72 -27.19 22.44
C VAL A 527 -8.01 -26.47 22.05
N GLN A 528 -8.84 -26.16 23.05
CA GLN A 528 -9.99 -25.30 22.86
C GLN A 528 -9.54 -23.84 22.99
N ALA A 529 -9.67 -23.04 21.93
CA ALA A 529 -9.48 -21.60 21.99
C ALA A 529 -10.81 -20.89 21.69
N THR A 530 -11.08 -19.86 22.44
CA THR A 530 -12.26 -19.01 22.20
C THR A 530 -11.89 -17.89 21.24
N VAL A 531 -12.76 -17.64 20.28
CA VAL A 531 -12.60 -16.44 19.44
C VAL A 531 -12.96 -15.22 20.26
N SER A 532 -12.02 -14.32 20.44
CA SER A 532 -12.24 -13.06 21.15
C SER A 532 -13.21 -12.14 20.40
N LYS A 533 -13.75 -11.13 21.08
CA LYS A 533 -14.63 -10.12 20.45
C LYS A 533 -13.97 -9.39 19.26
N ASN A 534 -12.64 -9.36 19.24
CA ASN A 534 -11.86 -8.74 18.18
C ASN A 534 -11.52 -9.69 17.02
N GLY A 535 -11.97 -10.96 17.08
CA GLY A 535 -11.81 -11.92 16.00
C GLY A 535 -10.49 -12.69 16.02
N PHE A 536 -9.91 -12.91 17.21
CA PHE A 536 -8.67 -13.69 17.37
C PHE A 536 -8.89 -14.94 18.24
N LEU A 537 -8.24 -16.02 17.85
CA LEU A 537 -8.07 -17.22 18.68
C LEU A 537 -6.99 -16.92 19.72
N GLU A 538 -7.31 -17.01 20.99
CA GLU A 538 -6.41 -16.67 22.08
C GLU A 538 -5.96 -17.93 22.83
N ILE A 539 -4.64 -18.12 22.94
CA ILE A 539 -4.01 -19.23 23.64
C ILE A 539 -3.03 -18.64 24.66
N ASN A 540 -3.40 -18.69 25.93
CA ASN A 540 -2.54 -18.22 27.03
C ASN A 540 -1.90 -19.40 27.74
N ARG A 541 -0.57 -19.47 27.71
CA ARG A 541 0.20 -20.52 28.41
C ARG A 541 1.67 -20.12 28.54
N LYS A 542 2.41 -20.87 29.30
CA LYS A 542 3.88 -20.82 29.28
C LYS A 542 4.37 -21.51 28.01
N TRP A 543 5.16 -20.79 27.22
CA TRP A 543 5.73 -21.25 25.95
C TRP A 543 7.22 -21.57 26.14
N THR A 544 7.62 -22.80 25.83
CA THR A 544 9.02 -23.23 25.90
C THR A 544 9.58 -23.49 24.51
N ASN A 545 9.09 -24.49 23.81
CA ASN A 545 9.36 -24.78 22.41
C ASN A 545 8.19 -25.61 21.89
N SER A 546 7.09 -24.92 21.61
CA SER A 546 5.80 -25.57 21.33
C SER A 546 5.45 -25.49 19.86
N HIS A 547 4.86 -26.57 19.37
CA HIS A 547 4.28 -26.67 18.05
C HIS A 547 2.79 -26.34 18.10
N VAL A 548 2.38 -25.26 17.46
CA VAL A 548 0.97 -24.85 17.36
C VAL A 548 0.51 -25.04 15.91
N LYS A 549 -0.48 -25.90 15.71
CA LYS A 549 -1.11 -26.06 14.41
C LYS A 549 -2.54 -25.53 14.47
N VAL A 550 -2.87 -24.62 13.56
CA VAL A 550 -4.20 -24.02 13.42
C VAL A 550 -4.74 -24.35 12.04
N ALA A 551 -5.81 -25.12 11.96
CA ALA A 551 -6.44 -25.53 10.71
C ALA A 551 -7.79 -24.83 10.55
N PHE A 552 -7.95 -24.09 9.48
CA PHE A 552 -9.20 -23.45 9.06
C PHE A 552 -9.86 -24.25 7.96
N SER A 553 -11.17 -24.44 8.03
CA SER A 553 -11.93 -24.91 6.87
C SER A 553 -12.21 -23.74 5.93
N LYS A 554 -12.08 -23.98 4.63
CA LYS A 554 -12.38 -23.00 3.58
C LYS A 554 -13.21 -23.62 2.46
N ARG A 555 -13.81 -22.77 1.64
CA ARG A 555 -14.52 -23.17 0.42
C ARG A 555 -14.41 -22.04 -0.60
N VAL A 556 -14.57 -22.38 -1.87
CA VAL A 556 -14.79 -21.34 -2.89
C VAL A 556 -16.16 -20.70 -2.66
N THR A 557 -16.17 -19.39 -2.55
CA THR A 557 -17.37 -18.58 -2.31
C THR A 557 -17.64 -17.64 -3.48
N GLN A 558 -18.88 -17.15 -3.58
CA GLN A 558 -19.31 -16.13 -4.53
C GLN A 558 -19.47 -14.81 -3.79
N GLU A 559 -18.77 -13.79 -4.23
CA GLU A 559 -18.88 -12.44 -3.68
C GLU A 559 -19.59 -11.53 -4.68
N PRO A 560 -20.78 -10.99 -4.33
CA PRO A 560 -21.53 -10.13 -5.23
C PRO A 560 -20.77 -8.86 -5.57
N LEU A 561 -20.93 -8.37 -6.82
CA LEU A 561 -20.47 -7.05 -7.22
C LEU A 561 -21.40 -5.99 -6.60
N PRO A 562 -20.87 -4.99 -5.84
CA PRO A 562 -21.71 -3.95 -5.30
C PRO A 562 -22.44 -3.18 -6.42
N GLY A 563 -23.78 -3.11 -6.32
CA GLY A 563 -24.65 -2.55 -7.35
C GLY A 563 -25.27 -3.58 -8.29
N ASP A 564 -24.71 -4.80 -8.39
CA ASP A 564 -25.27 -5.86 -9.23
C ASP A 564 -25.16 -7.24 -8.59
N SER A 565 -26.22 -7.70 -7.98
CA SER A 565 -26.29 -9.03 -7.36
C SER A 565 -26.29 -10.21 -8.34
N GLN A 566 -26.42 -9.94 -9.66
CA GLN A 566 -26.35 -10.96 -10.71
C GLN A 566 -24.91 -11.21 -11.19
N ARG A 567 -23.96 -10.37 -10.75
CA ARG A 567 -22.54 -10.57 -10.99
C ARG A 567 -21.81 -10.85 -9.68
N PHE A 568 -20.85 -11.76 -9.73
CA PHE A 568 -20.06 -12.14 -8.54
C PHE A 568 -18.65 -12.55 -8.95
N ALA A 569 -17.71 -12.35 -8.04
CA ALA A 569 -16.37 -12.91 -8.12
C ALA A 569 -16.32 -14.27 -7.40
N LEU A 570 -15.46 -15.17 -7.87
CA LEU A 570 -15.13 -16.40 -7.15
C LEU A 570 -13.94 -16.15 -6.23
N MET A 571 -14.08 -16.56 -4.96
CA MET A 571 -13.06 -16.37 -3.94
C MET A 571 -12.64 -17.73 -3.36
N ASP A 572 -11.34 -18.02 -3.35
CA ASP A 572 -10.76 -19.12 -2.57
C ASP A 572 -10.10 -18.55 -1.30
N GLY A 573 -10.82 -18.59 -0.19
CA GLY A 573 -10.42 -17.79 0.98
C GLY A 573 -10.38 -16.30 0.66
N PRO A 574 -9.24 -15.60 0.83
CA PRO A 574 -9.10 -14.20 0.51
C PRO A 574 -8.77 -13.94 -0.97
N VAL A 575 -8.46 -14.99 -1.74
CA VAL A 575 -7.90 -14.91 -3.10
C VAL A 575 -9.00 -14.87 -4.15
N VAL A 576 -8.96 -13.87 -5.02
CA VAL A 576 -9.82 -13.78 -6.21
C VAL A 576 -9.35 -14.78 -7.25
N LEU A 577 -10.28 -15.61 -7.73
CA LEU A 577 -10.08 -16.51 -8.85
C LEU A 577 -10.60 -15.86 -10.14
N ALA A 578 -9.75 -15.72 -11.14
CA ALA A 578 -10.12 -15.15 -12.43
C ALA A 578 -10.15 -16.22 -13.52
N ALA A 579 -11.18 -16.19 -14.36
CA ALA A 579 -11.31 -17.07 -15.51
C ALA A 579 -10.41 -16.63 -16.66
N LEU A 580 -9.70 -17.57 -17.28
CA LEU A 580 -8.92 -17.32 -18.51
C LEU A 580 -9.88 -17.30 -19.70
N THR A 581 -10.35 -16.12 -20.07
CA THR A 581 -11.34 -15.92 -21.14
C THR A 581 -11.34 -14.48 -21.65
N ASP A 582 -11.83 -14.29 -22.86
CA ASP A 582 -12.06 -12.98 -23.48
C ASP A 582 -13.52 -12.47 -23.32
N LYS A 583 -14.38 -13.25 -22.67
CA LYS A 583 -15.82 -12.98 -22.51
C LYS A 583 -16.24 -13.09 -21.05
N GLU A 584 -17.37 -12.46 -20.71
CA GLU A 584 -18.01 -12.64 -19.40
C GLU A 584 -18.53 -14.09 -19.29
N PRO A 585 -18.04 -14.88 -18.32
CA PRO A 585 -18.48 -16.26 -18.15
C PRO A 585 -19.81 -16.32 -17.39
N GLU A 586 -20.72 -17.17 -17.84
CA GLU A 586 -21.98 -17.45 -17.16
C GLU A 586 -21.91 -18.80 -16.46
N LEU A 587 -21.88 -18.79 -15.12
CA LEU A 587 -21.76 -20.00 -14.30
C LEU A 587 -23.05 -20.83 -14.38
N LEU A 588 -22.93 -22.13 -14.65
CA LEU A 588 -24.10 -23.02 -14.80
C LEU A 588 -24.77 -23.36 -13.46
N ALA A 589 -23.98 -23.67 -12.42
CA ALA A 589 -24.45 -24.01 -11.10
C ALA A 589 -23.31 -23.90 -10.07
N LYS A 590 -23.63 -23.83 -8.77
CA LYS A 590 -22.61 -23.76 -7.69
C LYS A 590 -21.69 -24.96 -7.65
N ASP A 591 -22.16 -26.14 -8.00
CA ASP A 591 -21.40 -27.40 -8.06
C ASP A 591 -20.59 -27.56 -9.35
N ALA A 592 -20.63 -26.56 -10.24
CA ALA A 592 -19.85 -26.54 -11.48
C ALA A 592 -18.35 -26.25 -11.26
N ILE A 593 -17.92 -25.99 -10.02
CA ILE A 593 -16.54 -25.63 -9.68
C ILE A 593 -15.84 -26.85 -9.11
N THR A 594 -14.78 -27.31 -9.77
CA THR A 594 -13.98 -28.46 -9.34
C THR A 594 -12.50 -28.13 -9.27
N PRO A 595 -11.77 -28.60 -8.24
CA PRO A 595 -10.33 -28.39 -8.16
C PRO A 595 -9.60 -29.04 -9.34
N GLN A 596 -8.52 -28.41 -9.78
CA GLN A 596 -7.59 -28.98 -10.75
C GLN A 596 -6.38 -29.56 -10.01
N TYR A 597 -6.02 -30.79 -10.37
CA TYR A 597 -4.88 -31.48 -9.76
C TYR A 597 -3.69 -31.49 -10.72
N GLU A 598 -2.49 -31.27 -10.18
CA GLU A 598 -1.23 -31.49 -10.87
C GLU A 598 -0.60 -32.80 -10.41
N HIS A 599 -0.10 -33.57 -11.34
CA HIS A 599 0.54 -34.87 -11.08
C HIS A 599 2.00 -34.66 -10.67
N GLN A 600 2.40 -35.19 -9.52
CA GLN A 600 3.79 -35.22 -9.12
C GLN A 600 4.34 -36.63 -9.35
N TYR A 601 5.05 -36.83 -10.46
CA TYR A 601 5.51 -38.15 -10.94
C TYR A 601 6.44 -38.91 -9.99
N ALA A 602 7.18 -38.24 -9.11
CA ALA A 602 8.14 -38.88 -8.22
C ALA A 602 7.51 -39.66 -7.05
N GLU A 603 6.28 -39.36 -6.66
CA GLU A 603 5.65 -39.97 -5.50
C GLU A 603 4.22 -40.52 -5.77
N GLY A 604 3.71 -40.40 -6.99
CA GLY A 604 2.37 -40.89 -7.36
C GLY A 604 1.24 -40.12 -6.65
N ARG A 605 1.46 -38.90 -6.20
CA ARG A 605 0.47 -38.07 -5.54
C ARG A 605 -0.02 -36.96 -6.47
N ASP A 606 -1.30 -36.72 -6.46
CA ASP A 606 -1.93 -35.59 -7.10
C ASP A 606 -1.91 -34.38 -6.16
N TRP A 607 -1.41 -33.25 -6.67
CA TRP A 607 -1.37 -32.00 -5.93
C TRP A 607 -2.42 -31.05 -6.50
N GLN A 608 -3.12 -30.36 -5.63
CA GLN A 608 -4.01 -29.28 -6.03
C GLN A 608 -3.19 -28.05 -6.37
N SER A 609 -3.41 -27.53 -7.57
CA SER A 609 -2.64 -26.39 -8.08
C SER A 609 -3.12 -25.01 -7.58
N GLY A 610 -4.24 -24.96 -6.82
CA GLY A 610 -4.98 -23.72 -6.56
C GLY A 610 -5.75 -23.21 -7.77
N HIS A 611 -5.76 -24.00 -8.84
CA HIS A 611 -6.57 -23.80 -10.04
C HIS A 611 -7.83 -24.65 -9.97
N PHE A 612 -8.88 -24.15 -10.62
CA PHE A 612 -10.16 -24.85 -10.66
C PHE A 612 -10.68 -24.90 -12.09
N LEU A 613 -11.45 -25.94 -12.39
CA LEU A 613 -12.26 -26.04 -13.59
C LEU A 613 -13.67 -25.57 -13.28
N VAL A 614 -14.19 -24.67 -14.09
CA VAL A 614 -15.52 -24.10 -13.92
C VAL A 614 -16.37 -24.36 -15.16
N ARG A 615 -17.51 -25.01 -14.98
CA ARG A 615 -18.47 -25.25 -16.07
C ARG A 615 -19.36 -24.02 -16.24
N THR A 616 -19.28 -23.43 -17.43
CA THR A 616 -20.05 -22.25 -17.83
C THR A 616 -20.87 -22.54 -19.10
N ARG A 617 -21.77 -21.63 -19.49
CA ARG A 617 -22.47 -21.73 -20.78
C ARG A 617 -21.52 -21.71 -21.95
N GLN A 618 -20.36 -21.07 -21.82
CA GLN A 618 -19.35 -20.98 -22.86
C GLN A 618 -18.43 -22.22 -22.91
N GLY A 619 -18.64 -23.19 -22.01
CA GLY A 619 -17.81 -24.39 -21.86
C GLY A 619 -17.09 -24.45 -20.53
N THR A 620 -16.16 -25.39 -20.41
CA THR A 620 -15.32 -25.49 -19.20
C THR A 620 -14.15 -24.52 -19.31
N LEU A 621 -14.00 -23.65 -18.31
CA LEU A 621 -12.92 -22.68 -18.20
C LEU A 621 -12.00 -23.02 -17.04
N THR A 622 -10.72 -22.69 -17.16
CA THR A 622 -9.79 -22.67 -16.02
C THR A 622 -9.93 -21.33 -15.32
N VAL A 623 -10.01 -21.38 -13.99
CA VAL A 623 -9.87 -20.21 -13.12
C VAL A 623 -8.65 -20.41 -12.21
N GLN A 624 -7.94 -19.33 -11.98
CA GLN A 624 -6.72 -19.32 -11.19
C GLN A 624 -6.58 -18.04 -10.38
N PRO A 625 -5.69 -18.00 -9.36
CA PRO A 625 -5.40 -16.78 -8.62
C PRO A 625 -5.07 -15.60 -9.54
N LEU A 626 -5.75 -14.47 -9.34
CA LEU A 626 -5.56 -13.29 -10.18
C LEU A 626 -4.11 -12.78 -10.17
N TYR A 627 -3.38 -12.96 -9.07
CA TYR A 627 -1.97 -12.57 -8.94
C TYR A 627 -0.99 -13.43 -9.78
N GLU A 628 -1.42 -14.59 -10.28
CA GLU A 628 -0.61 -15.44 -11.17
C GLU A 628 -0.71 -15.04 -12.65
N ILE A 629 -1.77 -14.31 -13.00
CA ILE A 629 -2.02 -13.93 -14.41
C ILE A 629 -1.10 -12.77 -14.80
N SER A 630 -0.26 -12.99 -15.81
CA SER A 630 0.59 -11.95 -16.41
C SER A 630 -0.04 -11.36 -17.68
N ASP A 631 -0.05 -12.10 -18.78
CA ASP A 631 -0.37 -11.59 -20.12
C ASP A 631 -1.65 -12.19 -20.73
N ALA A 632 -2.27 -13.16 -20.06
CA ALA A 632 -3.50 -13.77 -20.52
C ALA A 632 -4.69 -12.82 -20.38
N ASN A 633 -5.67 -12.97 -21.26
CA ASN A 633 -6.97 -12.34 -21.08
C ASN A 633 -7.73 -13.03 -19.94
N TYR A 634 -8.40 -12.25 -19.11
CA TYR A 634 -9.13 -12.79 -17.97
C TYR A 634 -10.46 -12.07 -17.71
N CYS A 635 -11.28 -12.71 -16.90
CA CYS A 635 -12.48 -12.12 -16.32
C CYS A 635 -12.57 -12.46 -14.84
N VAL A 636 -12.79 -11.44 -14.00
CA VAL A 636 -12.95 -11.59 -12.53
C VAL A 636 -14.40 -11.88 -12.18
N TYR A 637 -15.34 -11.23 -12.85
CA TYR A 637 -16.76 -11.34 -12.53
C TYR A 637 -17.50 -12.29 -13.46
N PHE A 638 -18.34 -13.10 -12.87
CA PHE A 638 -19.20 -14.08 -13.53
C PHE A 638 -20.65 -13.60 -13.50
N ALA A 639 -21.38 -13.83 -14.55
CA ALA A 639 -22.83 -13.68 -14.53
C ALA A 639 -23.48 -14.90 -13.85
N ALA A 640 -24.53 -14.67 -13.06
CA ALA A 640 -25.39 -15.74 -12.55
C ALA A 640 -26.29 -16.27 -13.67
N THR A 641 -26.52 -17.57 -13.71
CA THR A 641 -27.56 -18.17 -14.58
C THR A 641 -28.93 -17.66 -14.13
N ARG A 642 -29.71 -17.14 -15.09
CA ARG A 642 -31.11 -16.78 -14.86
C ARG A 642 -32.00 -18.01 -14.77
#